data_975effd530ec613c11df03c053b629e9
#
_entry.id   975effd530ec613c11df03c053b629e9
#
_cell.length_a   1.000
_cell.length_b   1.000
_cell.length_c   1.000
_cell.angle_alpha   90.00
_cell.angle_beta   90.00
_cell.angle_gamma   90.00
#
_symmetry.space_group_name_H-M   'P 1'
#
loop_
_entity.id
_entity.type
_entity.pdbx_description
1 polymer ?
#
loop_
_entity_poly.entity_id
_entity_poly.type
_entity_poly.pdbx_seq_one_letter_code
_entity_poly.pdbx_strand_id
1 'polypeptide(L)'
;MKKYFVPFILVLLAGSASAQELKYTNGKDSWNPDSLGNHRVVLNVTSNGAVAKAIIPWRRRDLQPELKEIWVVDAKTNQMVKQLKVGEINREQGTIYFEPSSGIGTYYLYYQPYKVDGRSNYPNAVYLKRKANTNPSWPTFEAKLATVKVQEIQSVNAMNSNYPMEVIATAKETKDLIQAHPQKSYLVFPEDRLNPIKMVDDLPQRWILKGLQHQFSGTAAKGEHYAFQLGIYPVKQDIKNVQLKFSDLKSKTGASLPASILSCLNTDGTNWNTQTLRKTVDVAKTQVQALWVLANLPKNAIPGTYTGTITVTANGVPATPIRLNLTVSTKILADGGINEPWKQTRLTWLNSSLAQKNEVIAPYIPLLVKDQSIALLGRKISLNKDGFPAQIQTFFTPEMTEFSTIGKDILTEPIHFHVKNTKGKDLVWKNGPLTFTEQSPGTVRWNTTNTSDSLKMEVDGNIEFDGFLAYTVRIIALQDISLNDVRLHIPFTEQAAKYMMGLGLKGGYRPDTLKWKWDVANKNQDGAWIGDVNAGLQYTLKDNHYVRPLNTNFYLQKPLLLPTSWGNEGKGGIDVFKKGKSILSDNYSGAQNMKKGDTLYYNFNLLITPFHPINTDFQWSNRFYHKYDNLDTIKATGANLINIHHATPINPFINYPFIAHKEMKSYINEAHLKGLKVKIYNTVRELSNSAYETFPLRSLGHEIYSPGTGGGYSWLQEHLGKDYIAAWYVPEIKDAAVVNSGMSRWHNYYVEGMNWLVQNVGIDGIYLDDVAFDRTTMKRIKRVLTKDGHPGIIDLHSANQYNKSDGFNNSANLYMEHFPYLNRLWFGEYFYYDKNSPDFFLTEVSGIPFGLMGEMLQDGGNAWRGMLYGMTNRMPWSDGADPRPIWKVWDNFGMQGSKMIGYWVENNPVKSNNANVPVTIYKKDKSVLVAMASWAPIAVNVRLAIDWKALGIDPAKATITAAEIKNFQPAASYTLDQEIPVPAGKGYMLVIKEN
;
A
#
# COMPACT_ATOMS: atom_id res chain seq x y z
N MET A 1 -53.03 50.21 -66.53
CA MET A 1 -53.60 49.33 -65.51
C MET A 1 -52.52 48.24 -65.18
N LYS A 2 -51.79 48.38 -64.13
CA LYS A 2 -50.83 47.39 -63.65
C LYS A 2 -51.44 46.71 -62.42
N LYS A 3 -51.69 45.44 -62.51
CA LYS A 3 -52.14 44.61 -61.42
C LYS A 3 -50.94 44.19 -60.52
N TYR A 4 -51.01 44.58 -59.25
CA TYR A 4 -50.05 44.05 -58.26
C TYR A 4 -50.60 42.76 -57.67
N PHE A 5 -49.72 41.66 -57.74
CA PHE A 5 -49.93 40.43 -57.09
C PHE A 5 -49.16 40.50 -55.74
N VAL A 6 -49.79 40.27 -54.61
CA VAL A 6 -49.26 40.20 -53.30
C VAL A 6 -49.22 38.70 -52.93
N PRO A 7 -48.06 38.10 -52.65
CA PRO A 7 -48.03 36.73 -52.12
C PRO A 7 -48.27 36.76 -50.63
N PHE A 8 -49.20 35.96 -50.15
CA PHE A 8 -49.47 35.69 -48.77
C PHE A 8 -48.43 34.69 -48.31
N ILE A 9 -47.45 35.08 -47.48
CA ILE A 9 -46.50 34.21 -46.79
C ILE A 9 -47.19 33.68 -45.54
N LEU A 10 -47.53 32.38 -45.56
CA LEU A 10 -48.03 31.64 -44.39
C LEU A 10 -46.82 31.34 -43.48
N VAL A 11 -46.59 32.09 -42.42
CA VAL A 11 -45.57 31.74 -41.41
C VAL A 11 -46.14 30.63 -40.52
N LEU A 12 -45.69 29.39 -40.79
CA LEU A 12 -45.84 28.28 -39.89
C LEU A 12 -44.93 28.52 -38.64
N LEU A 13 -45.53 29.04 -37.58
CA LEU A 13 -44.91 29.01 -36.25
C LEU A 13 -44.86 27.55 -35.77
N ALA A 14 -43.73 26.87 -36.08
CA ALA A 14 -43.35 25.66 -35.38
C ALA A 14 -42.97 26.04 -33.95
N GLY A 15 -43.89 25.94 -33.03
CA GLY A 15 -43.61 26.01 -31.61
C GLY A 15 -42.64 24.92 -31.21
N SER A 16 -41.38 25.27 -31.12
CA SER A 16 -40.40 24.44 -30.42
C SER A 16 -40.78 24.49 -28.94
N ALA A 17 -41.47 23.47 -28.47
CA ALA A 17 -41.58 23.19 -27.05
C ALA A 17 -40.15 22.92 -26.58
N SER A 18 -39.51 23.92 -25.99
CA SER A 18 -38.22 23.71 -25.27
C SER A 18 -38.53 22.71 -24.18
N ALA A 19 -38.11 21.47 -24.37
CA ALA A 19 -38.11 20.47 -23.30
C ALA A 19 -37.32 21.07 -22.14
N GLN A 20 -37.98 21.33 -21.03
CA GLN A 20 -37.35 21.88 -19.83
C GLN A 20 -36.25 20.92 -19.43
N GLU A 21 -34.99 21.37 -19.43
CA GLU A 21 -33.83 20.57 -19.05
C GLU A 21 -34.04 20.03 -17.63
N LEU A 22 -33.94 18.71 -17.48
CA LEU A 22 -34.15 18.05 -16.20
C LEU A 22 -33.04 18.47 -15.21
N LYS A 23 -33.45 18.93 -14.03
CA LYS A 23 -32.52 19.36 -12.99
C LYS A 23 -31.93 18.19 -12.27
N TYR A 24 -30.64 18.31 -11.92
CA TYR A 24 -29.90 17.35 -11.06
C TYR A 24 -29.47 18.11 -9.80
N THR A 25 -29.86 17.57 -8.63
CA THR A 25 -29.53 18.16 -7.32
C THR A 25 -29.11 17.07 -6.34
N ASN A 26 -28.82 17.43 -5.09
CA ASN A 26 -28.61 16.47 -4.03
C ASN A 26 -29.54 16.72 -2.85
N GLY A 27 -29.87 15.65 -2.15
CA GLY A 27 -30.82 15.65 -1.03
C GLY A 27 -30.21 16.04 0.32
N LYS A 28 -28.92 16.37 0.38
CA LYS A 28 -28.17 16.70 1.61
C LYS A 28 -28.39 15.68 2.74
N ASP A 29 -28.27 14.39 2.40
CA ASP A 29 -28.47 13.25 3.29
C ASP A 29 -29.86 13.17 3.95
N SER A 30 -30.94 13.71 3.27
CA SER A 30 -32.31 13.75 3.81
C SER A 30 -33.03 12.39 3.86
N TRP A 31 -32.42 11.32 3.40
CA TRP A 31 -32.92 9.95 3.52
C TRP A 31 -31.80 8.96 3.77
N ASN A 32 -32.13 7.78 4.30
CA ASN A 32 -31.16 6.69 4.50
C ASN A 32 -30.94 5.91 3.21
N PRO A 33 -29.75 5.98 2.59
CA PRO A 33 -29.46 5.28 1.34
C PRO A 33 -29.40 3.75 1.51
N ASP A 34 -29.04 3.24 2.70
CA ASP A 34 -28.92 1.79 2.96
C ASP A 34 -30.31 1.09 2.94
N SER A 35 -31.39 1.86 3.01
CA SER A 35 -32.75 1.35 2.85
C SER A 35 -33.41 1.74 1.53
N LEU A 36 -33.17 2.96 1.02
CA LEU A 36 -33.89 3.52 -0.14
C LEU A 36 -33.04 3.63 -1.41
N GLY A 37 -31.73 3.38 -1.32
CA GLY A 37 -30.79 3.62 -2.41
C GLY A 37 -30.26 5.04 -2.44
N ASN A 38 -29.25 5.26 -3.30
CA ASN A 38 -28.53 6.54 -3.35
C ASN A 38 -29.23 7.61 -4.19
N HIS A 39 -30.31 7.28 -4.91
CA HIS A 39 -30.93 8.15 -5.93
C HIS A 39 -32.43 8.14 -5.83
N ARG A 40 -33.06 9.31 -6.08
CA ARG A 40 -34.50 9.45 -6.23
C ARG A 40 -34.88 10.45 -7.32
N VAL A 41 -36.10 10.31 -7.84
CA VAL A 41 -36.75 11.28 -8.73
C VAL A 41 -37.79 12.01 -7.94
N VAL A 42 -37.82 13.33 -8.04
CA VAL A 42 -38.89 14.16 -7.46
C VAL A 42 -40.03 14.34 -8.49
N LEU A 43 -41.17 13.78 -8.17
CA LEU A 43 -42.39 13.82 -8.98
C LEU A 43 -43.38 14.77 -8.36
N ASN A 44 -44.05 15.60 -9.19
CA ASN A 44 -45.12 16.45 -8.74
C ASN A 44 -46.43 16.09 -9.49
N VAL A 45 -47.39 15.55 -8.76
CA VAL A 45 -48.74 15.29 -9.25
C VAL A 45 -49.49 16.62 -9.26
N THR A 46 -49.97 17.08 -10.43
CA THR A 46 -50.54 18.42 -10.65
C THR A 46 -52.01 18.40 -10.94
N SER A 47 -52.63 17.25 -11.14
CA SER A 47 -54.07 17.11 -11.30
C SER A 47 -54.60 15.86 -10.58
N ASN A 48 -55.89 15.84 -10.26
CA ASN A 48 -56.55 14.70 -9.64
C ASN A 48 -56.76 13.56 -10.64
N GLY A 49 -56.48 12.34 -10.21
CA GLY A 49 -56.74 11.12 -10.94
C GLY A 49 -56.48 9.90 -10.05
N ALA A 50 -57.05 8.76 -10.39
CA ALA A 50 -56.88 7.50 -9.65
C ALA A 50 -55.52 6.89 -9.88
N VAL A 51 -54.86 7.26 -10.98
CA VAL A 51 -53.53 6.74 -11.38
C VAL A 51 -52.66 7.90 -11.85
N ALA A 52 -51.47 7.98 -11.29
CA ALA A 52 -50.43 8.90 -11.75
C ALA A 52 -49.49 8.16 -12.70
N LYS A 53 -49.30 8.69 -13.92
CA LYS A 53 -48.35 8.14 -14.92
C LYS A 53 -47.15 9.08 -15.03
N ALA A 54 -45.97 8.61 -14.64
CA ALA A 54 -44.70 9.33 -14.78
C ALA A 54 -43.86 8.72 -15.90
N ILE A 55 -43.37 9.54 -16.83
CA ILE A 55 -42.34 9.16 -17.82
C ILE A 55 -41.07 9.89 -17.41
N ILE A 56 -40.05 9.15 -17.03
CA ILE A 56 -38.87 9.68 -16.39
C ILE A 56 -37.65 9.50 -17.30
N PRO A 57 -37.05 10.54 -17.86
CA PRO A 57 -35.87 10.47 -18.70
C PRO A 57 -34.60 10.46 -17.80
N TRP A 58 -34.40 9.42 -17.02
CA TRP A 58 -33.39 9.33 -15.95
C TRP A 58 -31.95 9.11 -16.39
N ARG A 59 -31.69 8.59 -17.60
CA ARG A 59 -30.36 8.44 -18.17
C ARG A 59 -29.36 7.75 -17.24
N ARG A 60 -29.72 6.54 -16.82
CA ARG A 60 -28.99 5.74 -15.82
C ARG A 60 -27.83 5.00 -16.44
N ARG A 61 -26.66 5.06 -15.79
CA ARG A 61 -25.48 4.26 -16.21
C ARG A 61 -25.54 2.80 -15.79
N ASP A 62 -26.33 2.46 -14.75
CA ASP A 62 -26.43 1.09 -14.25
C ASP A 62 -27.00 0.13 -15.28
N LEU A 63 -26.46 -1.08 -15.29
CA LEU A 63 -26.93 -2.13 -16.20
C LEU A 63 -28.21 -2.77 -15.67
N GLN A 64 -29.09 -3.21 -16.60
CA GLN A 64 -30.34 -3.94 -16.31
C GLN A 64 -31.27 -3.23 -15.29
N PRO A 65 -31.58 -1.94 -15.48
CA PRO A 65 -32.46 -1.20 -14.57
C PRO A 65 -33.86 -1.83 -14.52
N GLU A 66 -34.29 -2.54 -15.58
CA GLU A 66 -35.54 -3.26 -15.66
C GLU A 66 -35.67 -4.42 -14.65
N LEU A 67 -34.56 -4.94 -14.13
CA LEU A 67 -34.52 -5.99 -13.11
C LEU A 67 -34.47 -5.49 -11.68
N LYS A 68 -34.27 -4.19 -11.48
CA LYS A 68 -34.06 -3.57 -10.17
C LYS A 68 -35.36 -3.01 -9.59
N GLU A 69 -35.47 -3.08 -8.27
CA GLU A 69 -36.65 -2.59 -7.55
C GLU A 69 -36.78 -1.07 -7.64
N ILE A 70 -38.04 -0.60 -7.55
CA ILE A 70 -38.41 0.82 -7.54
C ILE A 70 -39.47 0.99 -6.47
N TRP A 71 -39.35 2.07 -5.69
CA TRP A 71 -40.31 2.44 -4.68
C TRP A 71 -40.82 3.88 -4.91
N VAL A 72 -42.11 4.12 -4.65
CA VAL A 72 -42.65 5.46 -4.65
C VAL A 72 -43.16 5.76 -3.24
N VAL A 73 -42.73 6.91 -2.71
CA VAL A 73 -43.07 7.38 -1.38
C VAL A 73 -43.82 8.69 -1.50
N ASP A 74 -44.95 8.80 -0.83
CA ASP A 74 -45.71 10.02 -0.70
C ASP A 74 -45.01 10.99 0.24
N ALA A 75 -44.59 12.16 -0.25
CA ALA A 75 -43.79 13.10 0.52
C ALA A 75 -44.53 13.70 1.73
N LYS A 76 -45.87 13.73 1.68
CA LYS A 76 -46.71 14.28 2.76
C LYS A 76 -46.82 13.31 3.94
N THR A 77 -46.98 12.02 3.66
CA THR A 77 -47.19 10.97 4.68
C THR A 77 -45.94 10.21 5.03
N ASN A 78 -44.89 10.33 4.21
CA ASN A 78 -43.66 9.52 4.27
C ASN A 78 -43.91 8.00 4.20
N GLN A 79 -45.03 7.61 3.53
CA GLN A 79 -45.42 6.20 3.37
C GLN A 79 -45.25 5.77 1.91
N MET A 80 -44.89 4.50 1.70
CA MET A 80 -44.88 3.90 0.37
C MET A 80 -46.29 3.87 -0.19
N VAL A 81 -46.46 4.19 -1.48
CA VAL A 81 -47.73 4.04 -2.16
C VAL A 81 -48.16 2.58 -2.23
N LYS A 82 -49.46 2.29 -2.06
CA LYS A 82 -49.98 0.90 -2.02
C LYS A 82 -49.95 0.23 -3.37
N GLN A 83 -50.21 0.98 -4.44
CA GLN A 83 -50.30 0.47 -5.79
C GLN A 83 -49.20 1.08 -6.66
N LEU A 84 -48.38 0.23 -7.24
CA LEU A 84 -47.28 0.59 -8.11
C LEU A 84 -47.19 -0.41 -9.27
N LYS A 85 -47.24 0.08 -10.48
CA LYS A 85 -46.96 -0.73 -11.69
C LYS A 85 -45.82 -0.09 -12.47
N VAL A 86 -44.86 -0.88 -12.74
CA VAL A 86 -43.72 -0.51 -13.59
C VAL A 86 -44.07 -0.89 -15.02
N GLY A 87 -44.06 0.10 -15.91
CA GLY A 87 -44.21 -0.07 -17.35
C GLY A 87 -42.88 -0.40 -18.03
N GLU A 88 -42.68 0.14 -19.24
CA GLU A 88 -41.39 -0.02 -19.91
C GLU A 88 -40.29 0.75 -19.18
N ILE A 89 -39.20 0.05 -18.93
CA ILE A 89 -37.98 0.60 -18.33
C ILE A 89 -36.76 0.18 -19.12
N ASN A 90 -35.90 1.13 -19.40
CA ASN A 90 -34.55 0.92 -19.90
C ASN A 90 -33.59 1.94 -19.26
N ARG A 91 -32.32 1.95 -19.67
CA ARG A 91 -31.32 2.87 -19.12
C ARG A 91 -31.59 4.34 -19.42
N GLU A 92 -32.33 4.64 -20.49
CA GLU A 92 -32.60 6.01 -20.91
C GLU A 92 -33.83 6.61 -20.21
N GLN A 93 -34.88 5.79 -20.08
CA GLN A 93 -36.16 6.23 -19.51
C GLN A 93 -36.90 5.10 -18.80
N GLY A 94 -37.92 5.51 -17.99
CA GLY A 94 -38.83 4.58 -17.36
C GLY A 94 -40.24 5.13 -17.29
N THR A 95 -41.23 4.27 -17.50
CA THR A 95 -42.63 4.58 -17.31
C THR A 95 -43.16 3.94 -16.05
N ILE A 96 -43.66 4.73 -15.12
CA ILE A 96 -44.11 4.29 -13.81
C ILE A 96 -45.56 4.74 -13.61
N TYR A 97 -46.41 3.82 -13.17
CA TYR A 97 -47.78 4.09 -12.75
C TYR A 97 -47.88 3.88 -11.24
N PHE A 98 -48.47 4.84 -10.54
CA PHE A 98 -48.68 4.73 -9.09
C PHE A 98 -49.98 5.37 -8.64
N GLU A 99 -50.53 4.92 -7.52
CA GLU A 99 -51.67 5.51 -6.85
C GLU A 99 -51.22 6.77 -6.11
N PRO A 100 -51.72 7.98 -6.47
CA PRO A 100 -51.36 9.19 -5.74
C PRO A 100 -52.16 9.30 -4.44
N SER A 101 -51.65 8.63 -3.38
CA SER A 101 -52.35 8.43 -2.10
C SER A 101 -52.83 9.69 -1.39
N SER A 102 -52.07 10.78 -1.51
CA SER A 102 -52.46 12.11 -1.01
C SER A 102 -53.00 13.05 -2.10
N GLY A 103 -53.25 12.54 -3.32
CA GLY A 103 -53.68 13.33 -4.46
C GLY A 103 -52.64 14.27 -5.05
N ILE A 104 -52.97 15.53 -5.27
CA ILE A 104 -52.01 16.53 -5.79
C ILE A 104 -50.92 16.77 -4.75
N GLY A 105 -49.64 16.74 -5.20
CA GLY A 105 -48.48 16.93 -4.31
C GLY A 105 -47.20 16.27 -4.80
N THR A 106 -46.21 16.24 -3.93
CA THR A 106 -44.89 15.71 -4.21
C THR A 106 -44.82 14.23 -3.83
N TYR A 107 -44.18 13.46 -4.71
CA TYR A 107 -43.85 12.05 -4.52
C TYR A 107 -42.36 11.81 -4.84
N TYR A 108 -41.73 10.94 -4.10
CA TYR A 108 -40.34 10.53 -4.29
C TYR A 108 -40.27 9.13 -4.89
N LEU A 109 -39.70 8.99 -6.06
CA LEU A 109 -39.42 7.69 -6.67
C LEU A 109 -37.97 7.31 -6.43
N TYR A 110 -37.75 6.33 -5.59
CA TYR A 110 -36.45 5.76 -5.34
C TYR A 110 -36.17 4.60 -6.28
N TYR A 111 -34.94 4.53 -6.82
CA TYR A 111 -34.51 3.46 -7.70
C TYR A 111 -33.17 2.93 -7.28
N GLN A 112 -32.91 1.63 -7.53
CA GLN A 112 -31.76 0.89 -7.02
C GLN A 112 -31.68 0.79 -5.48
N PRO A 113 -32.77 0.52 -4.76
CA PRO A 113 -32.64 0.20 -3.34
C PRO A 113 -31.81 -1.07 -3.18
N TYR A 114 -31.00 -1.12 -2.13
CA TYR A 114 -30.13 -2.24 -1.84
C TYR A 114 -30.20 -2.63 -0.36
N LYS A 115 -29.74 -3.82 -0.05
CA LYS A 115 -29.37 -4.25 1.30
C LYS A 115 -27.86 -4.41 1.37
N VAL A 116 -27.32 -4.28 2.58
CA VAL A 116 -25.90 -4.44 2.84
C VAL A 116 -25.68 -5.84 3.39
N ASP A 117 -24.91 -6.67 2.70
CA ASP A 117 -24.42 -7.96 3.16
C ASP A 117 -22.93 -7.84 3.52
N GLY A 118 -22.39 -8.80 4.29
CA GLY A 118 -20.99 -8.82 4.67
C GLY A 118 -20.70 -8.20 6.05
N ARG A 119 -19.43 -8.05 6.37
CA ARG A 119 -18.98 -7.41 7.63
C ARG A 119 -19.09 -5.88 7.50
N SER A 120 -19.24 -5.19 8.63
CA SER A 120 -19.37 -3.72 8.66
C SER A 120 -18.23 -2.99 7.91
N ASN A 121 -17.02 -3.50 8.00
CA ASN A 121 -15.83 -2.96 7.35
C ASN A 121 -15.49 -3.59 5.98
N TYR A 122 -16.27 -4.56 5.53
CA TYR A 122 -16.25 -5.16 4.19
C TYR A 122 -17.69 -5.40 3.71
N PRO A 123 -18.50 -4.33 3.56
CA PRO A 123 -19.87 -4.47 3.12
C PRO A 123 -19.93 -4.82 1.64
N ASN A 124 -21.04 -5.44 1.23
CA ASN A 124 -21.40 -5.58 -0.16
C ASN A 124 -22.83 -5.13 -0.39
N ALA A 125 -23.05 -4.13 -1.21
CA ALA A 125 -24.38 -3.68 -1.59
C ALA A 125 -25.00 -4.67 -2.58
N VAL A 126 -26.13 -5.24 -2.20
CA VAL A 126 -26.92 -6.17 -3.02
C VAL A 126 -28.22 -5.48 -3.42
N TYR A 127 -28.31 -5.06 -4.70
CA TYR A 127 -29.47 -4.38 -5.24
C TYR A 127 -30.70 -5.28 -5.28
N LEU A 128 -31.82 -4.77 -4.79
CA LEU A 128 -33.04 -5.54 -4.69
C LEU A 128 -33.61 -5.82 -6.10
N LYS A 129 -33.99 -7.05 -6.31
CA LYS A 129 -34.67 -7.48 -7.53
C LYS A 129 -36.10 -6.99 -7.51
N ARG A 130 -36.60 -6.58 -8.68
CA ARG A 130 -37.99 -6.20 -8.86
C ARG A 130 -38.92 -7.32 -8.43
N LYS A 131 -39.91 -6.95 -7.62
CA LYS A 131 -41.04 -7.82 -7.25
C LYS A 131 -42.10 -7.79 -8.33
N ALA A 132 -42.82 -8.91 -8.52
CA ALA A 132 -43.99 -8.94 -9.35
C ALA A 132 -45.07 -8.00 -8.77
N ASN A 133 -45.88 -7.39 -9.64
CA ASN A 133 -46.99 -6.56 -9.20
C ASN A 133 -47.96 -7.37 -8.33
N THR A 134 -48.25 -6.87 -7.15
CA THR A 134 -49.21 -7.52 -6.22
C THR A 134 -50.64 -7.52 -6.73
N ASN A 135 -50.96 -6.57 -7.61
CA ASN A 135 -52.26 -6.48 -8.28
C ASN A 135 -52.06 -6.32 -9.79
N PRO A 136 -51.98 -7.42 -10.57
CA PRO A 136 -51.78 -7.38 -12.00
C PRO A 136 -52.89 -6.65 -12.80
N SER A 137 -54.12 -6.55 -12.25
CA SER A 137 -55.22 -5.90 -12.88
C SER A 137 -55.26 -4.35 -12.62
N TRP A 138 -54.40 -3.84 -11.78
CA TRP A 138 -54.27 -2.39 -11.56
C TRP A 138 -53.12 -1.83 -12.45
N PRO A 139 -53.28 -0.62 -13.05
CA PRO A 139 -54.55 0.15 -13.10
C PRO A 139 -55.56 -0.43 -14.05
N THR A 140 -56.86 -0.18 -13.82
CA THR A 140 -57.93 -0.50 -14.77
C THR A 140 -57.81 0.38 -16.02
N PHE A 141 -58.21 -0.08 -17.19
CA PHE A 141 -58.05 0.61 -18.47
C PHE A 141 -58.81 1.97 -18.52
N GLU A 142 -59.84 2.13 -17.71
CA GLU A 142 -60.71 3.33 -17.65
C GLU A 142 -60.26 4.32 -16.54
N ALA A 143 -59.19 4.09 -15.81
CA ALA A 143 -58.77 4.93 -14.72
C ALA A 143 -58.36 6.33 -15.22
N LYS A 144 -58.97 7.37 -14.64
CA LYS A 144 -58.58 8.77 -14.92
C LYS A 144 -57.11 8.98 -14.49
N LEU A 145 -56.30 9.37 -15.46
CA LEU A 145 -54.86 9.65 -15.23
C LEU A 145 -54.68 11.02 -14.59
N ALA A 146 -53.89 11.09 -13.54
CA ALA A 146 -53.34 12.30 -12.97
C ALA A 146 -52.11 12.76 -13.78
N THR A 147 -51.99 14.06 -13.96
CA THR A 147 -50.82 14.67 -14.61
C THR A 147 -49.63 14.67 -13.65
N VAL A 148 -48.51 14.17 -14.10
CA VAL A 148 -47.26 14.15 -13.32
C VAL A 148 -46.18 14.95 -14.04
N LYS A 149 -45.50 15.82 -13.31
CA LYS A 149 -44.30 16.52 -13.78
C LYS A 149 -43.07 15.97 -13.05
N VAL A 150 -42.07 15.54 -13.80
CA VAL A 150 -40.74 15.20 -13.27
C VAL A 150 -40.04 16.53 -13.00
N GLN A 151 -39.75 16.83 -11.73
CA GLN A 151 -39.12 18.09 -11.33
C GLN A 151 -37.59 17.98 -11.41
N GLU A 152 -37.02 16.97 -10.80
CA GLU A 152 -35.55 16.78 -10.71
C GLU A 152 -35.20 15.36 -10.36
N ILE A 153 -33.93 14.98 -10.61
CA ILE A 153 -33.30 13.79 -10.11
C ILE A 153 -32.34 14.19 -8.99
N GLN A 154 -32.43 13.52 -7.85
CA GLN A 154 -31.60 13.77 -6.69
C GLN A 154 -30.71 12.57 -6.36
N SER A 155 -29.45 12.84 -6.08
CA SER A 155 -28.59 11.93 -5.32
C SER A 155 -28.72 12.20 -3.82
N VAL A 156 -28.41 11.24 -2.97
CA VAL A 156 -28.47 11.41 -1.50
C VAL A 156 -27.59 12.58 -1.04
N ASN A 157 -26.40 12.71 -1.62
CA ASN A 157 -25.48 13.82 -1.39
C ASN A 157 -24.63 14.08 -2.66
N ALA A 158 -23.72 15.05 -2.59
CA ALA A 158 -22.86 15.42 -3.72
C ALA A 158 -21.89 14.29 -4.14
N MET A 159 -21.41 13.50 -3.20
CA MET A 159 -20.47 12.38 -3.47
C MET A 159 -21.11 11.29 -4.33
N ASN A 160 -22.42 11.08 -4.19
CA ASN A 160 -23.22 10.10 -4.96
C ASN A 160 -23.83 10.69 -6.24
N SER A 161 -23.46 11.92 -6.64
CA SER A 161 -24.07 12.55 -7.82
C SER A 161 -23.53 11.99 -9.13
N ASN A 162 -24.43 11.55 -10.00
CA ASN A 162 -24.12 11.17 -11.38
C ASN A 162 -23.93 12.37 -12.32
N TYR A 163 -24.33 13.56 -11.91
CA TYR A 163 -24.24 14.75 -12.77
C TYR A 163 -22.87 15.43 -12.61
N PRO A 164 -22.24 15.92 -13.71
CA PRO A 164 -22.72 15.82 -15.10
C PRO A 164 -22.11 14.66 -15.90
N MET A 165 -21.12 13.93 -15.38
CA MET A 165 -20.28 13.02 -16.17
C MET A 165 -20.73 11.56 -16.18
N GLU A 166 -21.82 11.24 -15.47
CA GLU A 166 -22.37 9.88 -15.36
C GLU A 166 -23.86 9.81 -15.76
N VAL A 167 -24.40 10.91 -16.30
CA VAL A 167 -25.69 10.97 -16.98
C VAL A 167 -25.46 10.58 -18.43
N ILE A 168 -25.99 9.43 -18.86
CA ILE A 168 -25.67 8.85 -20.18
C ILE A 168 -26.34 9.59 -21.34
N ALA A 169 -25.65 9.65 -22.48
CA ALA A 169 -26.27 9.94 -23.76
C ALA A 169 -27.23 8.80 -24.15
N THR A 170 -28.33 9.11 -24.82
CA THR A 170 -29.20 8.07 -25.39
C THR A 170 -28.54 7.40 -26.60
N ALA A 171 -28.97 6.19 -26.94
CA ALA A 171 -28.51 5.49 -28.13
C ALA A 171 -28.79 6.32 -29.42
N LYS A 172 -29.95 7.01 -29.45
CA LYS A 172 -30.30 7.91 -30.56
C LYS A 172 -29.34 9.10 -30.64
N GLU A 173 -29.07 9.78 -29.55
CA GLU A 173 -28.12 10.91 -29.51
C GLU A 173 -26.71 10.51 -29.91
N THR A 174 -26.24 9.36 -29.41
CA THR A 174 -24.94 8.81 -29.79
C THR A 174 -24.88 8.49 -31.27
N LYS A 175 -25.93 7.87 -31.84
CA LYS A 175 -26.04 7.59 -33.28
C LYS A 175 -26.05 8.86 -34.11
N ASP A 176 -26.84 9.84 -33.74
CA ASP A 176 -26.95 11.13 -34.43
C ASP A 176 -25.59 11.85 -34.43
N LEU A 177 -24.88 11.86 -33.29
CA LEU A 177 -23.53 12.43 -33.19
C LEU A 177 -22.53 11.75 -34.14
N ILE A 178 -22.55 10.43 -34.20
CA ILE A 178 -21.67 9.66 -35.11
C ILE A 178 -22.02 9.96 -36.59
N GLN A 179 -23.30 10.00 -36.91
CA GLN A 179 -23.77 10.30 -38.25
C GLN A 179 -23.44 11.73 -38.72
N ALA A 180 -23.39 12.68 -37.80
CA ALA A 180 -22.94 14.04 -38.09
C ALA A 180 -21.46 14.15 -38.43
N HIS A 181 -20.66 13.11 -38.12
CA HIS A 181 -19.22 13.07 -38.37
C HIS A 181 -18.76 11.80 -39.09
N PRO A 182 -19.30 11.46 -40.27
CA PRO A 182 -19.13 10.16 -40.93
C PRO A 182 -17.68 9.88 -41.35
N GLN A 183 -16.87 10.94 -41.57
CA GLN A 183 -15.47 10.83 -41.95
C GLN A 183 -14.55 10.47 -40.80
N LYS A 184 -14.96 10.72 -39.53
CA LYS A 184 -14.11 10.47 -38.36
C LYS A 184 -14.02 8.98 -38.06
N SER A 185 -12.83 8.49 -37.72
CA SER A 185 -12.59 7.13 -37.20
C SER A 185 -12.80 7.10 -35.66
N TYR A 186 -12.54 8.22 -35.00
CA TYR A 186 -12.74 8.44 -33.59
C TYR A 186 -13.10 9.91 -33.33
N LEU A 187 -13.79 10.15 -32.24
CA LEU A 187 -14.14 11.47 -31.73
C LEU A 187 -13.21 11.83 -30.55
N VAL A 188 -12.92 13.13 -30.41
CA VAL A 188 -12.11 13.66 -29.32
C VAL A 188 -12.91 14.71 -28.58
N PHE A 189 -13.04 14.53 -27.25
CA PHE A 189 -13.80 15.42 -26.37
C PHE A 189 -12.86 16.08 -25.35
N PRO A 190 -12.44 17.34 -25.59
CA PRO A 190 -11.73 18.10 -24.57
C PRO A 190 -12.62 18.39 -23.38
N GLU A 191 -12.13 18.12 -22.16
CA GLU A 191 -12.88 18.34 -20.93
C GLU A 191 -12.00 18.94 -19.83
N ASP A 192 -12.59 19.80 -19.02
CA ASP A 192 -11.92 20.44 -17.89
C ASP A 192 -11.73 19.47 -16.71
N ARG A 193 -10.71 19.74 -15.90
CA ARG A 193 -10.40 18.98 -14.67
C ARG A 193 -11.54 18.94 -13.65
N LEU A 194 -12.46 19.89 -13.68
CA LEU A 194 -13.64 19.91 -12.81
C LEU A 194 -14.66 18.81 -13.14
N ASN A 195 -14.57 18.27 -14.35
CA ASN A 195 -15.45 17.21 -14.83
C ASN A 195 -14.64 15.97 -15.25
N PRO A 196 -14.05 15.23 -14.30
CA PRO A 196 -13.31 14.03 -14.64
C PRO A 196 -14.14 13.05 -15.46
N ILE A 197 -13.57 12.49 -16.52
CA ILE A 197 -14.22 11.45 -17.32
C ILE A 197 -14.31 10.20 -16.46
N LYS A 198 -15.54 9.74 -16.20
CA LYS A 198 -15.84 8.66 -15.25
C LYS A 198 -16.32 7.39 -15.91
N MET A 199 -16.99 7.48 -17.06
CA MET A 199 -17.56 6.34 -17.77
C MET A 199 -16.65 5.87 -18.89
N VAL A 200 -16.53 4.56 -19.03
CA VAL A 200 -15.76 3.89 -20.09
C VAL A 200 -16.71 3.44 -21.21
N ASP A 201 -17.90 2.97 -20.86
CA ASP A 201 -18.82 2.30 -21.81
C ASP A 201 -19.85 3.25 -22.43
N ASP A 202 -20.03 4.46 -21.89
CA ASP A 202 -21.07 5.40 -22.30
C ASP A 202 -20.51 6.83 -22.50
N LEU A 203 -21.09 7.56 -23.45
CA LEU A 203 -20.86 8.99 -23.59
C LEU A 203 -21.71 9.76 -22.56
N PRO A 204 -21.16 10.78 -21.87
CA PRO A 204 -21.95 11.68 -21.05
C PRO A 204 -22.91 12.52 -21.91
N GLN A 205 -24.14 12.73 -21.46
CA GLN A 205 -25.10 13.67 -22.09
C GLN A 205 -24.47 15.07 -22.26
N ARG A 206 -23.63 15.48 -21.33
CA ARG A 206 -22.88 16.74 -21.40
C ARG A 206 -22.13 16.93 -22.72
N TRP A 207 -21.57 15.88 -23.28
CA TRP A 207 -20.83 15.97 -24.55
C TRP A 207 -21.77 16.06 -25.75
N ILE A 208 -22.97 15.48 -25.66
CA ILE A 208 -24.00 15.65 -26.69
C ILE A 208 -24.46 17.12 -26.71
N LEU A 209 -24.78 17.68 -25.55
CA LEU A 209 -25.23 19.07 -25.42
C LEU A 209 -24.16 20.09 -25.87
N LYS A 210 -22.90 19.85 -25.58
CA LYS A 210 -21.79 20.69 -26.05
C LYS A 210 -21.47 20.50 -27.54
N GLY A 211 -21.82 19.37 -28.11
CA GLY A 211 -21.35 18.94 -29.42
C GLY A 211 -19.85 18.65 -29.48
N LEU A 212 -19.37 18.20 -30.63
CA LEU A 212 -17.95 17.92 -30.83
C LEU A 212 -17.13 19.22 -30.85
N GLN A 213 -16.22 19.36 -29.88
CA GLN A 213 -15.34 20.52 -29.76
C GLN A 213 -14.00 20.27 -30.44
N HIS A 214 -13.47 21.26 -31.17
CA HIS A 214 -12.15 21.21 -31.80
C HIS A 214 -11.09 22.01 -31.07
N GLN A 215 -11.44 22.49 -29.87
CA GLN A 215 -10.54 23.26 -29.03
C GLN A 215 -10.78 23.00 -27.55
N PHE A 216 -9.73 23.15 -26.77
CA PHE A 216 -9.77 23.30 -25.33
C PHE A 216 -9.37 24.72 -24.96
N SER A 217 -10.09 25.32 -24.01
CA SER A 217 -9.74 26.62 -23.44
C SER A 217 -9.70 26.49 -21.91
N GLY A 218 -8.60 26.91 -21.31
CA GLY A 218 -8.39 26.86 -19.88
C GLY A 218 -7.72 28.12 -19.35
N THR A 219 -7.84 28.36 -18.05
CA THR A 219 -7.14 29.45 -17.35
C THR A 219 -6.29 28.89 -16.24
N ALA A 220 -5.01 29.22 -16.26
CA ALA A 220 -4.02 28.78 -15.30
C ALA A 220 -3.30 29.98 -14.68
N ALA A 221 -2.77 29.78 -13.47
CA ALA A 221 -1.87 30.75 -12.83
C ALA A 221 -0.43 30.48 -13.22
N LYS A 222 0.46 31.47 -13.03
CA LYS A 222 1.90 31.29 -13.18
C LYS A 222 2.39 30.30 -12.10
N GLY A 223 3.27 29.38 -12.50
CA GLY A 223 3.78 28.33 -11.62
C GLY A 223 2.81 27.19 -11.34
N GLU A 224 1.60 27.21 -11.94
CA GLU A 224 0.61 26.14 -11.77
C GLU A 224 0.99 24.89 -12.59
N HIS A 225 0.81 23.73 -12.00
CA HIS A 225 0.75 22.46 -12.71
C HIS A 225 -0.70 22.22 -13.15
N TYR A 226 -1.06 22.79 -14.29
CA TYR A 226 -2.43 22.77 -14.79
C TYR A 226 -2.76 21.42 -15.42
N ALA A 227 -3.87 20.80 -15.02
CA ALA A 227 -4.36 19.54 -15.56
C ALA A 227 -5.64 19.71 -16.36
N PHE A 228 -5.81 18.97 -17.44
CA PHE A 228 -7.04 18.80 -18.21
C PHE A 228 -7.03 17.46 -18.95
N GLN A 229 -8.10 17.13 -19.66
CA GLN A 229 -8.21 15.81 -20.26
C GLN A 229 -8.83 15.84 -21.66
N LEU A 230 -8.52 14.81 -22.45
CA LEU A 230 -9.13 14.53 -23.74
C LEU A 230 -9.80 13.15 -23.66
N GLY A 231 -11.12 13.09 -23.87
CA GLY A 231 -11.84 11.83 -24.04
C GLY A 231 -11.70 11.32 -25.48
N ILE A 232 -11.21 10.12 -25.65
CA ILE A 232 -11.05 9.47 -26.97
C ILE A 232 -12.13 8.42 -27.10
N TYR A 233 -12.94 8.52 -28.19
CA TYR A 233 -14.05 7.59 -28.46
C TYR A 233 -14.00 7.07 -29.90
N PRO A 234 -13.52 5.85 -30.14
CA PRO A 234 -13.49 5.23 -31.46
C PRO A 234 -14.89 4.84 -31.94
N VAL A 235 -15.24 5.19 -33.19
CA VAL A 235 -16.60 4.97 -33.74
C VAL A 235 -16.65 3.92 -34.84
N LYS A 236 -15.55 3.68 -35.58
CA LYS A 236 -15.51 2.73 -36.69
C LYS A 236 -14.91 1.39 -36.31
N GLN A 237 -13.79 1.42 -35.62
CA GLN A 237 -13.00 0.26 -35.23
C GLN A 237 -12.19 0.55 -33.97
N ASP A 238 -11.60 -0.45 -33.35
CA ASP A 238 -10.59 -0.28 -32.32
C ASP A 238 -9.44 0.55 -32.87
N ILE A 239 -8.90 1.44 -32.07
CA ILE A 239 -7.68 2.20 -32.42
C ILE A 239 -6.54 1.79 -31.49
N LYS A 240 -5.35 1.72 -32.08
CA LYS A 240 -4.15 1.24 -31.41
C LYS A 240 -3.11 2.34 -31.30
N ASN A 241 -2.32 2.28 -30.21
CA ASN A 241 -1.19 3.16 -29.97
C ASN A 241 -1.57 4.65 -30.07
N VAL A 242 -2.58 5.05 -29.28
CA VAL A 242 -2.99 6.45 -29.21
C VAL A 242 -1.88 7.26 -28.54
N GLN A 243 -1.45 8.36 -29.19
CA GLN A 243 -0.42 9.25 -28.72
C GLN A 243 -0.85 10.70 -28.86
N LEU A 244 -0.27 11.58 -28.03
CA LEU A 244 -0.44 13.03 -28.13
C LEU A 244 0.88 13.68 -28.57
N LYS A 245 0.78 14.55 -29.59
CA LYS A 245 1.90 15.42 -30.00
C LYS A 245 1.51 16.87 -29.70
N PHE A 246 2.43 17.59 -29.06
CA PHE A 246 2.23 18.96 -28.65
C PHE A 246 3.05 19.93 -29.51
N SER A 247 2.48 21.08 -29.88
CA SER A 247 3.23 22.20 -30.43
C SER A 247 3.62 23.17 -29.32
N ASP A 248 4.59 24.03 -29.60
CA ASP A 248 4.81 25.23 -28.78
C ASP A 248 3.53 26.06 -28.68
N LEU A 249 3.35 26.72 -27.54
CA LEU A 249 2.23 27.61 -27.30
C LEU A 249 2.69 29.05 -27.47
N LYS A 250 2.07 29.79 -28.39
CA LYS A 250 2.45 31.16 -28.72
C LYS A 250 1.38 32.15 -28.35
N SER A 251 1.75 33.27 -27.72
CA SER A 251 0.85 34.38 -27.45
C SER A 251 0.82 35.38 -28.62
N LYS A 252 -0.22 36.21 -28.68
CA LYS A 252 -0.29 37.33 -29.65
C LYS A 252 0.79 38.38 -29.45
N THR A 253 1.38 38.46 -28.27
CA THR A 253 2.47 39.40 -27.92
C THR A 253 3.86 38.88 -28.25
N GLY A 254 3.98 37.72 -28.91
CA GLY A 254 5.27 37.09 -29.25
C GLY A 254 5.88 36.20 -28.17
N ALA A 255 5.31 36.15 -26.95
CA ALA A 255 5.79 35.24 -25.91
C ALA A 255 5.47 33.77 -26.29
N SER A 256 6.38 32.84 -25.94
CA SER A 256 6.24 31.41 -26.25
C SER A 256 6.48 30.57 -25.02
N LEU A 257 5.72 29.49 -24.92
CA LEU A 257 5.93 28.40 -23.96
C LEU A 257 6.26 27.14 -24.77
N PRO A 258 7.38 26.46 -24.50
CA PRO A 258 7.78 25.30 -25.30
C PRO A 258 6.86 24.11 -25.08
N ALA A 259 6.72 23.26 -26.09
CA ALA A 259 5.90 22.04 -26.03
C ALA A 259 6.29 21.11 -24.85
N SER A 260 7.54 21.18 -24.39
CA SER A 260 8.07 20.38 -23.28
C SER A 260 7.41 20.65 -21.93
N ILE A 261 6.64 21.74 -21.78
CA ILE A 261 5.85 21.95 -20.56
C ILE A 261 4.61 21.04 -20.51
N LEU A 262 4.24 20.44 -21.65
CA LEU A 262 3.08 19.59 -21.80
C LEU A 262 3.49 18.12 -21.78
N SER A 263 2.75 17.30 -21.09
CA SER A 263 2.93 15.85 -21.05
C SER A 263 1.58 15.13 -20.97
N CYS A 264 1.54 13.88 -21.44
CA CYS A 264 0.36 13.02 -21.29
C CYS A 264 0.64 11.93 -20.25
N LEU A 265 -0.11 11.95 -19.16
CA LEU A 265 0.08 11.01 -18.04
C LEU A 265 -0.16 9.55 -18.46
N ASN A 266 -1.05 9.31 -19.43
CA ASN A 266 -1.43 7.96 -19.86
C ASN A 266 -0.43 7.30 -20.79
N THR A 267 0.44 8.08 -21.47
CA THR A 267 1.40 7.57 -22.46
C THR A 267 2.84 7.60 -21.97
N ASP A 268 3.18 8.55 -21.12
CA ASP A 268 4.57 8.83 -20.72
C ASP A 268 4.67 9.09 -19.21
N GLY A 269 5.89 8.99 -18.71
CA GLY A 269 6.19 9.37 -17.33
C GLY A 269 7.45 8.72 -16.76
N THR A 270 7.46 8.63 -15.44
CA THR A 270 8.53 8.00 -14.66
C THR A 270 7.90 6.87 -13.84
N ASN A 271 8.37 5.63 -14.00
CA ASN A 271 7.84 4.52 -13.23
C ASN A 271 8.30 4.54 -11.74
N TRP A 272 7.85 3.56 -10.96
CA TRP A 272 8.12 3.49 -9.52
C TRP A 272 9.62 3.35 -9.19
N ASN A 273 10.41 2.74 -10.06
CA ASN A 273 11.86 2.62 -9.91
C ASN A 273 12.62 3.77 -10.58
N THR A 274 11.88 4.84 -10.95
CA THR A 274 12.38 6.10 -11.49
C THR A 274 12.95 6.03 -12.91
N GLN A 275 12.73 4.94 -13.62
CA GLN A 275 13.06 4.83 -15.03
C GLN A 275 11.99 5.49 -15.91
N THR A 276 12.37 5.85 -17.14
CA THR A 276 11.43 6.37 -18.13
C THR A 276 10.34 5.34 -18.42
N LEU A 277 9.09 5.78 -18.29
CA LEU A 277 7.91 4.97 -18.62
C LEU A 277 7.35 5.43 -19.97
N ARG A 278 7.10 4.47 -20.85
CA ARG A 278 6.31 4.65 -22.06
C ARG A 278 5.23 3.58 -22.11
N LYS A 279 4.00 4.00 -22.39
CA LYS A 279 2.83 3.12 -22.43
C LYS A 279 2.15 3.22 -23.77
N THR A 280 1.68 2.09 -24.25
CA THR A 280 0.76 2.00 -25.40
C THR A 280 -0.67 2.11 -24.87
N VAL A 281 -1.43 3.06 -25.43
CA VAL A 281 -2.87 3.21 -25.13
C VAL A 281 -3.67 2.72 -26.33
N ASP A 282 -4.40 1.65 -26.13
CA ASP A 282 -5.34 1.09 -27.09
C ASP A 282 -6.76 1.38 -26.63
N VAL A 283 -7.65 1.73 -27.55
CA VAL A 283 -9.04 2.05 -27.19
C VAL A 283 -9.98 1.22 -28.07
N ALA A 284 -10.80 0.42 -27.46
CA ALA A 284 -11.79 -0.40 -28.15
C ALA A 284 -12.91 0.46 -28.75
N LYS A 285 -13.50 0.00 -29.85
CA LYS A 285 -14.65 0.65 -30.46
C LYS A 285 -15.76 0.86 -29.44
N THR A 286 -16.36 2.03 -29.44
CA THR A 286 -17.45 2.47 -28.55
C THR A 286 -17.07 2.57 -27.07
N GLN A 287 -15.77 2.57 -26.75
CA GLN A 287 -15.31 2.85 -25.38
C GLN A 287 -14.65 4.22 -25.27
N VAL A 288 -14.71 4.80 -24.11
CA VAL A 288 -14.11 6.11 -23.78
C VAL A 288 -12.82 5.90 -23.03
N GLN A 289 -11.71 6.46 -23.56
CA GLN A 289 -10.46 6.57 -22.86
C GLN A 289 -10.15 8.03 -22.52
N ALA A 290 -9.97 8.33 -21.25
CA ALA A 290 -9.46 9.64 -20.83
C ALA A 290 -7.94 9.69 -20.97
N LEU A 291 -7.42 10.75 -21.62
CA LEU A 291 -6.00 11.08 -21.66
C LEU A 291 -5.79 12.37 -20.87
N TRP A 292 -5.08 12.28 -19.74
CA TRP A 292 -4.78 13.42 -18.89
C TRP A 292 -3.53 14.15 -19.35
N VAL A 293 -3.71 15.44 -19.63
CA VAL A 293 -2.63 16.34 -20.04
C VAL A 293 -2.25 17.21 -18.86
N LEU A 294 -0.95 17.27 -18.57
CA LEU A 294 -0.36 18.14 -17.57
C LEU A 294 0.42 19.25 -18.27
N ALA A 295 0.20 20.50 -17.85
CA ALA A 295 0.91 21.69 -18.31
C ALA A 295 1.65 22.33 -17.13
N ASN A 296 2.98 22.19 -17.08
CA ASN A 296 3.84 22.74 -16.03
C ASN A 296 4.22 24.18 -16.35
N LEU A 297 3.46 25.14 -15.86
CA LEU A 297 3.69 26.55 -16.18
C LEU A 297 4.87 27.14 -15.39
N PRO A 298 5.79 27.83 -16.02
CA PRO A 298 6.87 28.51 -15.30
C PRO A 298 6.35 29.66 -14.41
N LYS A 299 6.97 29.87 -13.26
CA LYS A 299 6.62 31.01 -12.37
C LYS A 299 6.86 32.37 -13.01
N ASN A 300 7.76 32.46 -13.98
CA ASN A 300 8.07 33.66 -14.75
C ASN A 300 7.32 33.75 -16.09
N ALA A 301 6.32 32.89 -16.34
CA ALA A 301 5.49 32.97 -17.54
C ALA A 301 4.86 34.37 -17.69
N ILE A 302 4.89 34.92 -18.91
CA ILE A 302 4.24 36.19 -19.21
C ILE A 302 2.73 36.00 -19.24
N PRO A 303 1.93 36.81 -18.53
CA PRO A 303 0.46 36.70 -18.57
C PRO A 303 -0.07 36.95 -20.00
N GLY A 304 -1.09 36.17 -20.36
CA GLY A 304 -1.72 36.28 -21.69
C GLY A 304 -2.27 34.94 -22.17
N THR A 305 -2.97 34.95 -23.29
CA THR A 305 -3.53 33.75 -23.90
C THR A 305 -2.51 33.18 -24.90
N TYR A 306 -2.11 31.96 -24.64
CA TYR A 306 -1.21 31.16 -25.49
C TYR A 306 -2.02 30.17 -26.30
N THR A 307 -1.69 30.05 -27.58
CA THR A 307 -2.38 29.13 -28.50
C THR A 307 -1.39 28.16 -29.09
N GLY A 308 -1.75 26.88 -29.10
CA GLY A 308 -1.01 25.79 -29.74
C GLY A 308 -1.94 24.69 -30.21
N THR A 309 -1.39 23.55 -30.55
CA THR A 309 -2.13 22.39 -31.05
C THR A 309 -1.71 21.15 -30.32
N ILE A 310 -2.70 20.36 -29.90
CA ILE A 310 -2.54 18.97 -29.47
C ILE A 310 -3.00 18.09 -30.62
N THR A 311 -2.12 17.28 -31.18
CA THR A 311 -2.47 16.35 -32.26
C THR A 311 -2.62 14.95 -31.66
N VAL A 312 -3.85 14.43 -31.70
CA VAL A 312 -4.13 13.03 -31.31
C VAL A 312 -3.81 12.16 -32.52
N THR A 313 -2.95 11.19 -32.34
CA THR A 313 -2.57 10.20 -33.39
C THR A 313 -2.86 8.78 -32.90
N ALA A 314 -3.18 7.89 -33.84
CA ALA A 314 -3.27 6.44 -33.59
C ALA A 314 -2.89 5.69 -34.89
N ASN A 315 -2.52 4.42 -34.78
CA ASN A 315 -2.08 3.62 -35.90
C ASN A 315 -3.19 3.45 -36.95
N GLY A 316 -2.86 3.71 -38.23
CA GLY A 316 -3.74 3.44 -39.37
C GLY A 316 -5.00 4.32 -39.48
N VAL A 317 -5.11 5.39 -38.70
CA VAL A 317 -6.25 6.32 -38.75
C VAL A 317 -5.79 7.78 -38.84
N PRO A 318 -6.61 8.68 -39.45
CA PRO A 318 -6.25 10.09 -39.57
C PRO A 318 -6.07 10.75 -38.20
N ALA A 319 -5.06 11.60 -38.06
CA ALA A 319 -4.80 12.39 -36.88
C ALA A 319 -5.92 13.44 -36.66
N THR A 320 -6.19 13.77 -35.41
CA THR A 320 -7.16 14.79 -35.05
C THR A 320 -6.47 15.93 -34.28
N PRO A 321 -6.39 17.15 -34.86
CA PRO A 321 -5.86 18.31 -34.17
C PRO A 321 -6.94 18.89 -33.22
N ILE A 322 -6.52 19.28 -32.02
CA ILE A 322 -7.28 20.03 -31.02
C ILE A 322 -6.51 21.32 -30.75
N ARG A 323 -7.14 22.45 -30.96
CA ARG A 323 -6.58 23.75 -30.61
C ARG A 323 -6.53 23.90 -29.08
N LEU A 324 -5.38 24.22 -28.55
CA LEU A 324 -5.21 24.54 -27.12
C LEU A 324 -5.11 26.06 -26.96
N ASN A 325 -6.03 26.65 -26.19
CA ASN A 325 -5.98 28.03 -25.74
C ASN A 325 -5.79 28.04 -24.22
N LEU A 326 -4.60 28.37 -23.77
CA LEU A 326 -4.29 28.42 -22.33
C LEU A 326 -4.02 29.87 -21.91
N THR A 327 -4.90 30.43 -21.11
CA THR A 327 -4.75 31.79 -20.57
C THR A 327 -3.96 31.73 -19.28
N VAL A 328 -2.77 32.31 -19.27
CA VAL A 328 -1.92 32.47 -18.10
C VAL A 328 -2.32 33.79 -17.40
N SER A 329 -2.82 33.69 -16.19
CA SER A 329 -3.21 34.86 -15.37
C SER A 329 -2.01 35.52 -14.71
N THR A 330 -2.23 36.68 -14.11
CA THR A 330 -1.20 37.40 -13.34
C THR A 330 -0.90 36.77 -11.99
N LYS A 331 -1.83 35.95 -11.44
CA LYS A 331 -1.69 35.25 -10.16
C LYS A 331 -0.50 34.28 -10.23
N ILE A 332 0.28 34.20 -9.15
CA ILE A 332 1.35 33.20 -8.97
C ILE A 332 0.87 32.18 -7.92
N LEU A 333 0.99 30.89 -8.25
CA LEU A 333 0.81 29.81 -7.28
C LEU A 333 2.19 29.29 -6.86
N ALA A 334 2.60 29.65 -5.64
CA ALA A 334 3.90 29.27 -5.10
C ALA A 334 4.06 27.75 -4.95
N ASP A 335 2.95 27.08 -4.63
CA ASP A 335 2.82 25.62 -4.41
C ASP A 335 2.43 24.83 -5.67
N GLY A 336 2.36 25.49 -6.82
CA GLY A 336 1.89 24.86 -8.06
C GLY A 336 0.40 24.51 -8.11
N GLY A 337 -0.36 24.81 -7.05
CA GLY A 337 -1.77 24.46 -6.88
C GLY A 337 -2.01 23.17 -6.08
N ILE A 338 -0.99 22.62 -5.44
CA ILE A 338 -1.04 21.37 -4.67
C ILE A 338 -2.03 21.44 -3.49
N ASN A 339 -2.19 22.63 -2.88
CA ASN A 339 -3.10 22.86 -1.75
C ASN A 339 -4.59 22.94 -2.17
N GLU A 340 -4.87 22.86 -3.46
CA GLU A 340 -6.24 22.87 -4.02
C GLU A 340 -6.48 21.53 -4.77
N PRO A 341 -6.87 20.43 -4.09
CA PRO A 341 -6.93 19.07 -4.67
C PRO A 341 -7.78 18.97 -5.94
N TRP A 342 -8.87 19.74 -6.02
CA TRP A 342 -9.75 19.80 -7.19
C TRP A 342 -9.05 20.23 -8.49
N LYS A 343 -7.88 20.89 -8.39
CA LYS A 343 -7.06 21.27 -9.54
C LYS A 343 -6.35 20.10 -10.19
N GLN A 344 -6.38 18.94 -9.57
CA GLN A 344 -5.69 17.72 -10.05
C GLN A 344 -4.15 17.87 -10.18
N THR A 345 -3.59 18.87 -9.54
CA THR A 345 -2.16 19.22 -9.63
C THR A 345 -1.25 18.11 -9.09
N ARG A 346 -1.73 17.36 -8.06
CA ARG A 346 -0.98 16.25 -7.47
C ARG A 346 -0.76 15.08 -8.43
N LEU A 347 -1.42 15.05 -9.58
CA LEU A 347 -1.14 14.08 -10.64
C LEU A 347 0.33 14.15 -11.11
N THR A 348 0.99 15.29 -10.95
CA THR A 348 2.43 15.43 -11.20
C THR A 348 3.29 14.54 -10.29
N TRP A 349 2.80 14.22 -9.09
CA TRP A 349 3.49 13.36 -8.13
C TRP A 349 3.70 11.93 -8.64
N LEU A 350 2.84 11.46 -9.54
CA LEU A 350 2.97 10.15 -10.17
C LEU A 350 4.28 9.97 -10.96
N ASN A 351 4.88 11.08 -11.41
CA ASN A 351 6.13 11.06 -12.17
C ASN A 351 7.34 11.52 -11.35
N SER A 352 7.21 11.56 -10.01
CA SER A 352 8.30 12.02 -9.13
C SER A 352 9.48 11.06 -9.13
N SER A 353 10.67 11.64 -9.19
CA SER A 353 11.95 10.96 -8.93
C SER A 353 12.60 11.40 -7.61
N LEU A 354 11.81 12.00 -6.70
CA LEU A 354 12.28 12.49 -5.41
C LEU A 354 12.99 11.38 -4.62
N ALA A 355 14.12 11.73 -4.01
CA ALA A 355 14.94 10.83 -3.18
C ALA A 355 15.39 9.54 -3.89
N GLN A 356 15.56 9.61 -5.22
CA GLN A 356 15.91 8.47 -6.07
C GLN A 356 17.36 8.00 -5.88
N LYS A 357 18.31 8.94 -5.71
CA LYS A 357 19.72 8.60 -5.52
C LYS A 357 19.89 7.71 -4.30
N ASN A 358 20.73 6.68 -4.41
CA ASN A 358 20.97 5.76 -3.31
C ASN A 358 21.96 6.35 -2.29
N GLU A 359 21.64 7.54 -1.76
CA GLU A 359 22.38 8.20 -0.69
C GLU A 359 22.28 7.41 0.61
N VAL A 360 23.38 7.40 1.36
CA VAL A 360 23.46 6.70 2.64
C VAL A 360 22.52 7.38 3.66
N ILE A 361 21.77 6.59 4.40
CA ILE A 361 20.83 7.04 5.44
C ILE A 361 21.44 6.70 6.82
N ALA A 362 21.40 7.63 7.77
CA ALA A 362 21.81 7.32 9.14
C ALA A 362 20.97 6.16 9.73
N PRO A 363 21.54 5.24 10.53
CA PRO A 363 22.89 5.26 11.09
C PRO A 363 23.98 4.64 10.19
N TYR A 364 23.63 4.24 8.97
CA TYR A 364 24.57 3.58 8.06
C TYR A 364 25.73 4.50 7.67
N ILE A 365 26.83 3.87 7.24
CA ILE A 365 28.05 4.52 6.76
C ILE A 365 28.29 4.20 5.30
N PRO A 366 29.07 5.02 4.56
CA PRO A 366 29.49 4.71 3.21
C PRO A 366 30.16 3.34 3.09
N LEU A 367 29.90 2.65 1.98
CA LEU A 367 30.60 1.43 1.63
C LEU A 367 32.09 1.72 1.38
N LEU A 368 32.96 0.88 1.90
CA LEU A 368 34.41 0.97 1.73
C LEU A 368 34.93 -0.29 1.02
N VAL A 369 35.48 -0.10 -0.19
CA VAL A 369 36.08 -1.19 -0.98
C VAL A 369 37.58 -1.19 -0.77
N LYS A 370 38.10 -2.36 -0.42
CA LYS A 370 39.55 -2.63 -0.37
C LYS A 370 39.81 -4.01 -0.99
N ASP A 371 40.53 -4.03 -2.09
CA ASP A 371 40.76 -5.23 -2.90
C ASP A 371 39.38 -5.88 -3.28
N GLN A 372 39.16 -7.13 -2.92
CA GLN A 372 37.91 -7.84 -3.11
C GLN A 372 37.00 -7.83 -1.85
N SER A 373 37.30 -6.97 -0.87
CA SER A 373 36.52 -6.84 0.35
C SER A 373 35.72 -5.53 0.35
N ILE A 374 34.48 -5.61 0.87
CA ILE A 374 33.60 -4.47 1.01
C ILE A 374 33.16 -4.40 2.48
N ALA A 375 33.51 -3.29 3.14
CA ALA A 375 33.08 -3.02 4.53
C ALA A 375 31.89 -2.07 4.56
N LEU A 376 30.97 -2.31 5.48
CA LEU A 376 29.78 -1.53 5.77
C LEU A 376 29.54 -1.52 7.28
N LEU A 377 28.53 -0.80 7.75
CA LEU A 377 28.25 -0.68 9.18
C LEU A 377 28.19 -2.05 9.88
N GLY A 378 29.14 -2.34 10.76
CA GLY A 378 29.19 -3.57 11.56
C GLY A 378 29.28 -4.87 10.77
N ARG A 379 29.59 -4.83 9.46
CA ARG A 379 29.65 -6.03 8.58
C ARG A 379 30.74 -5.89 7.53
N LYS A 380 31.18 -7.02 7.03
CA LYS A 380 32.18 -7.09 5.96
C LYS A 380 31.89 -8.28 5.06
N ILE A 381 32.03 -8.12 3.76
CA ILE A 381 32.07 -9.22 2.80
C ILE A 381 33.42 -9.26 2.09
N SER A 382 33.86 -10.44 1.71
CA SER A 382 34.94 -10.64 0.74
C SER A 382 34.41 -11.50 -0.40
N LEU A 383 34.82 -11.17 -1.63
CA LEU A 383 34.35 -11.84 -2.83
C LEU A 383 35.41 -12.86 -3.29
N ASN A 384 34.97 -13.99 -3.86
CA ASN A 384 35.79 -14.93 -4.55
C ASN A 384 35.93 -14.56 -6.05
N LYS A 385 36.71 -15.31 -6.78
CA LYS A 385 36.94 -15.10 -8.22
C LYS A 385 35.69 -15.35 -9.05
N ASP A 386 34.74 -16.17 -8.56
CA ASP A 386 33.47 -16.44 -9.22
C ASP A 386 32.45 -15.27 -9.07
N GLY A 387 32.78 -14.25 -8.26
CA GLY A 387 31.97 -13.10 -8.00
C GLY A 387 31.01 -13.26 -6.81
N PHE A 388 31.03 -14.38 -6.09
CA PHE A 388 30.21 -14.65 -4.93
C PHE A 388 30.93 -14.35 -3.61
N PRO A 389 30.21 -14.24 -2.47
CA PRO A 389 30.85 -14.09 -1.17
C PRO A 389 31.77 -15.28 -0.83
N ALA A 390 33.06 -14.98 -0.62
CA ALA A 390 34.01 -15.91 -0.04
C ALA A 390 33.82 -16.03 1.47
N GLN A 391 33.52 -14.89 2.11
CA GLN A 391 33.18 -14.80 3.53
C GLN A 391 32.26 -13.62 3.78
N ILE A 392 31.37 -13.76 4.75
CA ILE A 392 30.53 -12.70 5.32
C ILE A 392 30.79 -12.68 6.82
N GLN A 393 31.14 -11.50 7.37
CA GLN A 393 31.44 -11.31 8.79
C GLN A 393 30.54 -10.24 9.38
N THR A 394 30.14 -10.43 10.63
CA THR A 394 29.42 -9.45 11.43
C THR A 394 30.21 -9.09 12.68
N PHE A 395 30.06 -7.86 13.15
CA PHE A 395 30.83 -7.29 14.26
C PHE A 395 29.89 -6.68 15.30
N PHE A 396 29.00 -7.50 15.85
CA PHE A 396 28.04 -7.10 16.88
C PHE A 396 28.25 -7.94 18.14
N THR A 397 28.06 -7.33 19.31
CA THR A 397 28.09 -8.07 20.57
C THR A 397 26.89 -9.02 20.69
N PRO A 398 26.97 -10.07 21.51
CA PRO A 398 25.82 -10.97 21.72
C PRO A 398 24.58 -10.29 22.27
N GLU A 399 24.75 -9.18 23.02
CA GLU A 399 23.66 -8.35 23.56
C GLU A 399 22.99 -7.50 22.49
N MET A 400 23.65 -7.33 21.35
CA MET A 400 23.21 -6.46 20.23
C MET A 400 23.24 -4.96 20.53
N THR A 401 23.77 -4.52 21.67
CA THR A 401 23.78 -3.10 22.05
C THR A 401 24.97 -2.32 21.53
N GLU A 402 26.04 -3.01 21.11
CA GLU A 402 27.34 -2.41 20.73
C GLU A 402 27.99 -3.17 19.57
N PHE A 403 28.98 -2.53 18.94
CA PHE A 403 29.86 -3.22 17.98
C PHE A 403 30.91 -4.05 18.72
N SER A 404 31.28 -5.20 18.12
CA SER A 404 32.38 -6.05 18.56
C SER A 404 33.63 -5.75 17.73
N THR A 405 34.79 -5.86 18.35
CA THR A 405 36.08 -5.85 17.62
C THR A 405 36.40 -7.22 16.99
N ILE A 406 35.73 -8.26 17.43
CA ILE A 406 35.92 -9.66 16.96
C ILE A 406 34.80 -9.96 15.97
N GLY A 407 35.17 -10.30 14.72
CA GLY A 407 34.22 -10.71 13.70
C GLY A 407 33.68 -12.11 13.94
N LYS A 408 32.40 -12.31 13.68
CA LYS A 408 31.72 -13.61 13.65
C LYS A 408 31.49 -14.02 12.18
N ASP A 409 32.07 -15.16 11.80
CA ASP A 409 31.94 -15.68 10.45
C ASP A 409 30.58 -16.33 10.22
N ILE A 410 29.93 -15.96 9.12
CA ILE A 410 28.65 -16.57 8.72
C ILE A 410 28.89 -17.82 7.89
N LEU A 411 29.91 -17.84 7.02
CA LEU A 411 30.17 -18.92 6.08
C LEU A 411 31.33 -19.77 6.55
N THR A 412 31.28 -21.08 6.30
CA THR A 412 32.40 -22.02 6.48
C THR A 412 33.30 -22.10 5.26
N GLU A 413 32.73 -21.86 4.07
CA GLU A 413 33.40 -21.86 2.79
C GLU A 413 32.64 -20.89 1.83
N PRO A 414 33.23 -20.49 0.69
CA PRO A 414 32.59 -19.58 -0.23
C PRO A 414 31.23 -20.07 -0.73
N ILE A 415 30.27 -19.14 -0.94
CA ILE A 415 29.06 -19.42 -1.70
C ILE A 415 29.48 -19.77 -3.14
N HIS A 416 28.91 -20.84 -3.71
CA HIS A 416 29.27 -21.29 -5.05
C HIS A 416 28.14 -22.08 -5.74
N PHE A 417 28.22 -22.15 -7.06
CA PHE A 417 27.35 -22.99 -7.89
C PHE A 417 27.99 -24.33 -8.21
N HIS A 418 27.23 -25.40 -8.05
CA HIS A 418 27.50 -26.72 -8.60
C HIS A 418 26.64 -26.95 -9.84
N VAL A 419 27.21 -27.04 -11.01
CA VAL A 419 26.54 -27.41 -12.25
C VAL A 419 27.00 -28.80 -12.66
N LYS A 420 26.10 -29.77 -12.60
CA LYS A 420 26.39 -31.17 -12.81
C LYS A 420 26.02 -31.63 -14.21
N ASN A 421 26.97 -32.25 -14.88
CA ASN A 421 26.71 -32.94 -16.14
C ASN A 421 25.86 -34.21 -15.93
N THR A 422 25.46 -34.87 -17.03
CA THR A 422 24.65 -36.10 -17.00
C THR A 422 25.31 -37.29 -16.24
N LYS A 423 26.63 -37.25 -16.02
CA LYS A 423 27.33 -38.22 -15.22
C LYS A 423 27.41 -37.85 -13.73
N GLY A 424 26.75 -36.76 -13.32
CA GLY A 424 26.75 -36.28 -11.95
C GLY A 424 28.04 -35.57 -11.51
N LYS A 425 29.00 -35.35 -12.42
CA LYS A 425 30.23 -34.61 -12.14
C LYS A 425 30.03 -33.12 -12.31
N ASP A 426 30.60 -32.35 -11.38
CA ASP A 426 30.61 -30.88 -11.48
C ASP A 426 31.42 -30.43 -12.71
N LEU A 427 30.91 -29.43 -13.38
CA LEU A 427 31.64 -28.72 -14.43
C LEU A 427 32.75 -27.87 -13.78
N VAL A 428 33.91 -27.86 -14.42
CA VAL A 428 35.05 -27.03 -13.99
C VAL A 428 34.91 -25.65 -14.64
N TRP A 429 35.00 -24.62 -13.83
CA TRP A 429 34.94 -23.25 -14.28
C TRP A 429 36.33 -22.61 -14.39
N LYS A 430 36.57 -21.93 -15.50
CA LYS A 430 37.68 -21.01 -15.67
C LYS A 430 37.18 -19.61 -15.38
N ASN A 431 37.67 -19.00 -14.31
CA ASN A 431 37.28 -17.68 -13.89
C ASN A 431 37.83 -16.58 -14.80
N GLY A 432 37.00 -15.63 -15.17
CA GLY A 432 37.39 -14.34 -15.74
C GLY A 432 37.80 -13.35 -14.64
N PRO A 433 38.18 -12.14 -15.03
CA PRO A 433 38.48 -11.08 -14.05
C PRO A 433 37.22 -10.62 -13.33
N LEU A 434 37.32 -10.45 -11.99
CA LEU A 434 36.33 -9.75 -11.21
C LEU A 434 36.53 -8.24 -11.37
N THR A 435 35.54 -7.53 -11.89
CA THR A 435 35.61 -6.09 -12.19
C THR A 435 34.55 -5.33 -11.41
N PHE A 436 34.94 -4.34 -10.63
CA PHE A 436 34.04 -3.39 -10.02
C PHE A 436 33.58 -2.36 -11.05
N THR A 437 32.27 -2.32 -11.33
CA THR A 437 31.65 -1.43 -12.33
C THR A 437 31.09 -0.14 -11.73
N GLU A 438 30.81 -0.15 -10.42
CA GLU A 438 30.39 1.02 -9.65
C GLU A 438 30.95 0.93 -8.23
N GLN A 439 31.48 2.06 -7.72
CA GLN A 439 31.90 2.22 -6.33
C GLN A 439 31.43 3.57 -5.84
N SER A 440 30.18 3.62 -5.39
CA SER A 440 29.59 4.82 -4.78
C SER A 440 29.40 4.60 -3.26
N PRO A 441 29.22 5.66 -2.48
CA PRO A 441 28.98 5.53 -1.04
C PRO A 441 27.80 4.62 -0.69
N GLY A 442 26.77 4.61 -1.52
CA GLY A 442 25.53 3.84 -1.29
C GLY A 442 25.48 2.48 -1.99
N THR A 443 26.31 2.26 -3.01
CA THR A 443 26.22 1.07 -3.87
C THR A 443 27.59 0.69 -4.41
N VAL A 444 27.91 -0.59 -4.36
CA VAL A 444 29.06 -1.19 -5.04
C VAL A 444 28.53 -2.28 -5.97
N ARG A 445 28.96 -2.25 -7.24
CA ARG A 445 28.60 -3.24 -8.26
C ARG A 445 29.84 -3.91 -8.84
N TRP A 446 29.73 -5.16 -9.17
CA TRP A 446 30.78 -5.92 -9.84
C TRP A 446 30.21 -6.91 -10.83
N ASN A 447 31.06 -7.36 -11.76
CA ASN A 447 30.74 -8.47 -12.63
C ASN A 447 31.95 -9.39 -12.82
N THR A 448 31.67 -10.61 -13.25
CA THR A 448 32.65 -11.58 -13.75
C THR A 448 31.98 -12.55 -14.71
N THR A 449 32.78 -13.16 -15.57
CA THR A 449 32.35 -14.20 -16.49
C THR A 449 33.19 -15.45 -16.27
N ASN A 450 32.52 -16.55 -15.93
CA ASN A 450 33.14 -17.86 -15.72
C ASN A 450 32.78 -18.76 -16.90
N THR A 451 33.73 -19.51 -17.43
CA THR A 451 33.51 -20.38 -18.61
C THR A 451 33.88 -21.81 -18.33
N SER A 452 33.15 -22.73 -18.92
CA SER A 452 33.49 -24.11 -19.06
C SER A 452 33.49 -24.50 -20.54
N ASP A 453 33.80 -25.75 -20.90
CA ASP A 453 33.79 -26.18 -22.30
C ASP A 453 32.42 -26.03 -22.99
N SER A 454 31.32 -26.08 -22.22
CA SER A 454 29.96 -26.13 -22.73
C SER A 454 29.05 -25.01 -22.24
N LEU A 455 29.43 -24.29 -21.18
CA LEU A 455 28.63 -23.25 -20.56
C LEU A 455 29.44 -21.98 -20.29
N LYS A 456 28.75 -20.85 -20.27
CA LYS A 456 29.23 -19.58 -19.75
C LYS A 456 28.33 -19.17 -18.59
N MET A 457 28.90 -18.81 -17.44
CA MET A 457 28.20 -18.26 -16.29
C MET A 457 28.59 -16.80 -16.12
N GLU A 458 27.65 -15.89 -16.37
CA GLU A 458 27.81 -14.45 -16.13
C GLU A 458 27.20 -14.11 -14.78
N VAL A 459 27.96 -13.41 -13.95
CA VAL A 459 27.58 -13.01 -12.60
C VAL A 459 27.66 -11.49 -12.50
N ASP A 460 26.52 -10.84 -12.28
CA ASP A 460 26.43 -9.43 -11.88
C ASP A 460 25.98 -9.40 -10.41
N GLY A 461 26.81 -8.81 -9.56
CA GLY A 461 26.52 -8.62 -8.14
C GLY A 461 26.47 -7.15 -7.78
N ASN A 462 25.65 -6.82 -6.80
CA ASN A 462 25.69 -5.52 -6.15
C ASN A 462 25.49 -5.67 -4.63
N ILE A 463 26.02 -4.70 -3.89
CA ILE A 463 25.71 -4.51 -2.47
C ILE A 463 25.34 -3.06 -2.21
N GLU A 464 24.39 -2.83 -1.33
CA GLU A 464 24.00 -1.52 -0.85
C GLU A 464 24.42 -1.30 0.61
N PHE A 465 24.45 -0.04 1.03
CA PHE A 465 24.96 0.39 2.35
C PHE A 465 24.27 -0.29 3.54
N ASP A 466 23.06 -0.82 3.37
CA ASP A 466 22.30 -1.53 4.40
C ASP A 466 22.60 -3.04 4.48
N GLY A 467 23.44 -3.56 3.58
CA GLY A 467 23.80 -4.96 3.53
C GLY A 467 22.91 -5.84 2.66
N PHE A 468 22.09 -5.22 1.80
CA PHE A 468 21.34 -5.94 0.79
C PHE A 468 22.22 -6.23 -0.43
N LEU A 469 22.35 -7.50 -0.78
CA LEU A 469 23.03 -7.96 -1.99
C LEU A 469 22.01 -8.49 -2.98
N ALA A 470 22.18 -8.14 -4.24
CA ALA A 470 21.43 -8.75 -5.33
C ALA A 470 22.38 -9.34 -6.38
N TYR A 471 22.04 -10.53 -6.83
CA TYR A 471 22.78 -11.25 -7.86
C TYR A 471 21.89 -11.53 -9.06
N THR A 472 22.42 -11.21 -10.25
CA THR A 472 21.90 -11.72 -11.51
C THR A 472 22.91 -12.74 -12.04
N VAL A 473 22.50 -14.00 -12.11
CA VAL A 473 23.33 -15.11 -12.57
C VAL A 473 22.71 -15.71 -13.81
N ARG A 474 23.43 -15.62 -14.93
CA ARG A 474 23.02 -16.18 -16.23
C ARG A 474 23.90 -17.37 -16.57
N ILE A 475 23.29 -18.54 -16.75
CA ILE A 475 23.95 -19.73 -17.27
C ILE A 475 23.56 -19.87 -18.73
N ILE A 476 24.54 -19.71 -19.64
CA ILE A 476 24.33 -19.66 -21.08
C ILE A 476 24.96 -20.89 -21.74
N ALA A 477 24.22 -21.59 -22.55
CA ALA A 477 24.71 -22.75 -23.29
C ALA A 477 25.54 -22.36 -24.51
N LEU A 478 26.80 -22.79 -24.56
CA LEU A 478 27.70 -22.61 -25.72
C LEU A 478 27.48 -23.66 -26.80
N GLN A 479 26.86 -24.78 -26.44
CA GLN A 479 26.43 -25.89 -27.29
C GLN A 479 25.19 -26.56 -26.67
N ASP A 480 24.54 -27.46 -27.40
CA ASP A 480 23.45 -28.28 -26.86
C ASP A 480 23.97 -29.09 -25.70
N ILE A 481 23.31 -29.04 -24.53
CA ILE A 481 23.75 -29.72 -23.32
C ILE A 481 22.57 -30.16 -22.46
N SER A 482 22.74 -31.36 -21.87
CA SER A 482 21.86 -31.81 -20.78
C SER A 482 22.65 -31.78 -19.46
N LEU A 483 22.01 -31.18 -18.46
CA LEU A 483 22.54 -31.07 -17.10
C LEU A 483 21.73 -31.97 -16.18
N ASN A 484 22.42 -32.62 -15.25
CA ASN A 484 21.78 -33.38 -14.20
C ASN A 484 21.18 -32.47 -13.11
N ASP A 485 21.87 -31.37 -12.84
CA ASP A 485 21.44 -30.41 -11.81
C ASP A 485 22.19 -29.08 -11.90
N VAL A 486 21.54 -28.00 -11.38
CA VAL A 486 22.18 -26.73 -11.05
C VAL A 486 21.84 -26.42 -9.60
N ARG A 487 22.86 -26.20 -8.77
CA ARG A 487 22.73 -25.98 -7.32
C ARG A 487 23.49 -24.75 -6.86
N LEU A 488 22.91 -24.01 -5.93
CA LEU A 488 23.60 -22.98 -5.15
C LEU A 488 23.80 -23.49 -3.73
N HIS A 489 25.03 -23.58 -3.30
CA HIS A 489 25.41 -23.91 -1.92
C HIS A 489 25.65 -22.64 -1.10
N ILE A 490 24.97 -22.52 0.03
CA ILE A 490 25.19 -21.49 1.06
C ILE A 490 25.60 -22.23 2.35
N PRO A 491 26.90 -22.36 2.63
CA PRO A 491 27.41 -23.14 3.75
C PRO A 491 27.62 -22.28 4.99
N PHE A 492 26.69 -22.30 5.93
CA PHE A 492 26.77 -21.56 7.18
C PHE A 492 27.69 -22.24 8.22
N THR A 493 28.28 -21.42 9.10
CA THR A 493 28.87 -21.93 10.34
C THR A 493 27.77 -22.39 11.31
N GLU A 494 28.03 -23.40 12.14
CA GLU A 494 27.08 -23.85 13.17
C GLU A 494 26.70 -22.70 14.12
N GLN A 495 27.67 -21.83 14.45
CA GLN A 495 27.48 -20.69 15.34
C GLN A 495 26.59 -19.63 14.74
N ALA A 496 26.56 -19.44 13.42
CA ALA A 496 25.68 -18.51 12.74
C ALA A 496 24.36 -19.15 12.28
N ALA A 497 24.13 -20.44 12.46
CA ALA A 497 22.96 -21.18 12.01
C ALA A 497 22.14 -21.76 13.16
N LYS A 498 21.98 -21.01 14.25
CA LYS A 498 21.27 -21.46 15.46
C LYS A 498 19.76 -21.43 15.27
N TYR A 499 19.24 -20.38 14.63
CA TYR A 499 17.81 -20.14 14.40
C TYR A 499 17.50 -20.14 12.90
N MET A 500 16.23 -20.31 12.58
CA MET A 500 15.73 -20.24 11.20
C MET A 500 14.28 -19.80 11.17
N MET A 501 13.88 -19.12 10.09
CA MET A 501 12.50 -18.87 9.69
C MET A 501 12.38 -18.83 8.17
N GLY A 502 11.18 -19.09 7.66
CA GLY A 502 10.93 -19.22 6.23
C GLY A 502 10.81 -20.68 5.79
N LEU A 503 10.53 -20.90 4.50
CA LEU A 503 10.35 -22.25 3.91
C LEU A 503 9.34 -23.12 4.69
N GLY A 504 8.22 -22.52 5.12
CA GLY A 504 7.18 -23.19 5.87
C GLY A 504 7.44 -23.31 7.39
N LEU A 505 8.52 -22.75 7.91
CA LEU A 505 8.82 -22.76 9.35
C LEU A 505 8.54 -21.40 9.99
N LYS A 506 7.93 -21.44 11.17
CA LYS A 506 7.95 -20.31 12.10
C LYS A 506 9.36 -20.06 12.59
N GLY A 507 9.63 -18.82 13.02
CA GLY A 507 10.88 -18.49 13.68
C GLY A 507 11.13 -19.33 14.95
N GLY A 508 12.37 -19.75 15.12
CA GLY A 508 12.79 -20.53 16.26
C GLY A 508 14.10 -21.28 15.98
N TYR A 509 14.43 -22.23 16.83
CA TYR A 509 15.60 -23.08 16.63
C TYR A 509 15.52 -23.80 15.28
N ARG A 510 16.62 -23.77 14.52
CA ARG A 510 16.72 -24.46 13.23
C ARG A 510 16.57 -25.98 13.45
N PRO A 511 15.71 -26.67 12.66
CA PRO A 511 15.65 -28.13 12.69
C PRO A 511 16.95 -28.74 12.15
N ASP A 512 17.29 -29.97 12.58
CA ASP A 512 18.48 -30.67 12.12
C ASP A 512 18.47 -30.85 10.59
N THR A 513 17.32 -31.13 10.03
CA THR A 513 17.12 -31.30 8.59
C THR A 513 15.79 -30.68 8.16
N LEU A 514 15.82 -29.91 7.08
CA LEU A 514 14.64 -29.42 6.37
C LEU A 514 14.74 -29.83 4.91
N LYS A 515 13.67 -30.37 4.36
CA LYS A 515 13.49 -30.61 2.91
C LYS A 515 12.26 -29.86 2.45
N TRP A 516 12.45 -28.97 1.50
CA TRP A 516 11.38 -28.11 1.01
C TRP A 516 11.29 -28.16 -0.52
N LYS A 517 10.05 -28.18 -1.04
CA LYS A 517 9.72 -28.15 -2.46
C LYS A 517 8.89 -26.93 -2.79
N TRP A 518 9.00 -26.43 -4.01
CA TRP A 518 8.15 -25.36 -4.51
C TRP A 518 6.70 -25.84 -4.61
N ASP A 519 5.78 -25.08 -3.95
CA ASP A 519 4.36 -25.39 -3.92
C ASP A 519 3.54 -24.13 -4.12
N VAL A 520 3.24 -23.82 -5.38
CA VAL A 520 2.47 -22.64 -5.78
C VAL A 520 1.05 -22.66 -5.23
N ALA A 521 0.42 -23.84 -5.15
CA ALA A 521 -0.95 -23.99 -4.71
C ALA A 521 -1.16 -23.62 -3.24
N ASN A 522 -0.14 -23.82 -2.41
CA ASN A 522 -0.16 -23.47 -0.99
C ASN A 522 0.47 -22.09 -0.71
N LYS A 523 0.60 -21.22 -1.72
CA LYS A 523 1.19 -19.88 -1.60
C LYS A 523 2.57 -19.94 -0.95
N ASN A 524 3.43 -20.72 -1.52
CA ASN A 524 4.72 -21.09 -0.97
C ASN A 524 5.67 -19.89 -0.78
N GLN A 525 6.63 -20.06 0.06
CA GLN A 525 7.61 -19.05 0.43
C GLN A 525 8.81 -19.09 -0.50
N ASP A 526 9.45 -17.95 -0.66
CA ASP A 526 10.49 -17.72 -1.65
C ASP A 526 11.91 -17.69 -1.08
N GLY A 527 12.06 -17.83 0.24
CA GLY A 527 13.37 -17.76 0.90
C GLY A 527 13.33 -18.07 2.38
N ALA A 528 14.49 -17.99 3.01
CA ALA A 528 14.69 -18.21 4.43
C ALA A 528 15.68 -17.22 5.03
N TRP A 529 15.53 -16.95 6.33
CA TRP A 529 16.56 -16.42 7.18
C TRP A 529 17.14 -17.53 8.05
N ILE A 530 18.48 -17.66 8.07
CA ILE A 530 19.24 -18.55 8.94
C ILE A 530 20.24 -17.68 9.69
N GLY A 531 20.24 -17.74 11.03
CA GLY A 531 21.06 -16.85 11.82
C GLY A 531 21.16 -17.19 13.29
N ASP A 532 22.00 -16.44 13.97
CA ASP A 532 22.00 -16.20 15.40
C ASP A 532 21.62 -14.72 15.65
N VAL A 533 21.54 -14.31 16.91
CA VAL A 533 21.14 -12.95 17.27
C VAL A 533 22.05 -11.89 16.66
N ASN A 534 23.37 -12.15 16.61
CA ASN A 534 24.37 -11.19 16.14
C ASN A 534 25.07 -11.57 14.83
N ALA A 535 24.57 -12.58 14.12
CA ALA A 535 25.08 -12.96 12.80
C ALA A 535 24.03 -13.79 12.04
N GLY A 536 23.60 -13.36 10.88
CA GLY A 536 22.61 -14.09 10.09
C GLY A 536 22.54 -13.63 8.64
N LEU A 537 21.87 -14.42 7.84
CA LEU A 537 21.68 -14.18 6.41
C LEU A 537 20.27 -14.60 5.98
N GLN A 538 19.51 -13.68 5.40
CA GLN A 538 18.34 -14.04 4.62
C GLN A 538 18.76 -14.25 3.18
N TYR A 539 18.20 -15.24 2.51
CA TYR A 539 18.32 -15.42 1.06
C TYR A 539 16.96 -15.65 0.42
N THR A 540 16.83 -15.19 -0.82
CA THR A 540 15.62 -15.32 -1.65
C THR A 540 16.03 -15.73 -3.05
N LEU A 541 15.48 -16.84 -3.56
CA LEU A 541 15.77 -17.35 -4.91
C LEU A 541 14.84 -16.71 -5.93
N LYS A 542 15.39 -16.28 -7.07
CA LYS A 542 14.68 -15.49 -8.09
C LYS A 542 15.09 -15.92 -9.50
N ASP A 543 14.38 -15.45 -10.49
CA ASP A 543 14.79 -15.42 -11.90
C ASP A 543 14.53 -14.04 -12.51
N ASN A 544 14.53 -13.93 -13.83
CA ASN A 544 14.29 -12.68 -14.53
C ASN A 544 12.80 -12.27 -14.59
N HIS A 545 11.88 -13.16 -14.23
CA HIS A 545 10.43 -12.94 -14.25
C HIS A 545 9.81 -12.87 -12.86
N TYR A 546 10.50 -13.39 -11.86
CA TYR A 546 9.99 -13.46 -10.50
C TYR A 546 9.71 -12.08 -9.91
N VAL A 547 8.50 -11.93 -9.39
CA VAL A 547 8.07 -10.76 -8.64
C VAL A 547 7.85 -11.18 -7.19
N ARG A 548 8.58 -10.53 -6.28
CA ARG A 548 8.43 -10.81 -4.85
C ARG A 548 7.01 -10.52 -4.38
N PRO A 549 6.41 -11.36 -3.51
CA PRO A 549 5.13 -11.08 -2.92
C PRO A 549 5.17 -9.79 -2.09
N LEU A 550 4.11 -8.99 -2.26
CA LEU A 550 3.81 -7.83 -1.44
C LEU A 550 2.47 -8.06 -0.74
N ASN A 551 2.13 -7.25 0.24
CA ASN A 551 0.85 -7.38 0.92
C ASN A 551 -0.36 -7.32 -0.03
N THR A 552 -0.29 -6.58 -1.14
CA THR A 552 -1.34 -6.55 -2.18
C THR A 552 -1.64 -7.92 -2.77
N ASN A 553 -0.69 -8.85 -2.83
CA ASN A 553 -0.94 -10.21 -3.31
C ASN A 553 -1.91 -10.97 -2.42
N PHE A 554 -1.97 -10.64 -1.16
CA PHE A 554 -2.93 -11.17 -0.20
C PHE A 554 -4.38 -10.92 -0.64
N TYR A 555 -4.73 -9.69 -1.04
CA TYR A 555 -6.06 -9.36 -1.56
C TYR A 555 -6.40 -10.08 -2.86
N LEU A 556 -5.40 -10.28 -3.72
CA LEU A 556 -5.58 -10.92 -5.01
C LEU A 556 -5.86 -12.43 -4.87
N GLN A 557 -5.51 -13.04 -3.75
CA GLN A 557 -5.65 -14.48 -3.48
C GLN A 557 -5.12 -15.35 -4.64
N LYS A 558 -4.09 -14.87 -5.34
CA LYS A 558 -3.46 -15.56 -6.46
C LYS A 558 -2.20 -16.27 -6.00
N PRO A 559 -1.90 -17.45 -6.52
CA PRO A 559 -0.61 -18.10 -6.32
C PRO A 559 0.53 -17.16 -6.72
N LEU A 560 1.64 -17.25 -6.01
CA LEU A 560 2.84 -16.51 -6.36
C LEU A 560 3.39 -16.98 -7.71
N LEU A 561 3.91 -16.02 -8.48
CA LEU A 561 4.69 -16.36 -9.66
C LEU A 561 6.09 -16.78 -9.20
N LEU A 562 6.37 -18.06 -9.20
CA LEU A 562 7.62 -18.63 -8.74
C LEU A 562 8.72 -18.58 -9.81
N PRO A 563 10.02 -18.56 -9.42
CA PRO A 563 11.12 -18.56 -10.38
C PRO A 563 11.17 -19.87 -11.15
N THR A 564 11.10 -19.77 -12.49
CA THR A 564 10.99 -20.92 -13.38
C THR A 564 12.25 -21.80 -13.37
N SER A 565 13.44 -21.16 -13.30
CA SER A 565 14.73 -21.87 -13.27
C SER A 565 14.92 -22.67 -11.97
N TRP A 566 14.63 -22.08 -10.83
CA TRP A 566 14.75 -22.76 -9.54
C TRP A 566 13.65 -23.79 -9.31
N GLY A 567 12.39 -23.46 -9.70
CA GLY A 567 11.26 -24.36 -9.55
C GLY A 567 11.29 -25.54 -10.51
N ASN A 568 11.75 -25.32 -11.75
CA ASN A 568 11.96 -26.31 -12.79
C ASN A 568 10.84 -27.37 -12.85
N GLU A 569 9.60 -26.93 -12.99
CA GLU A 569 8.41 -27.80 -13.08
C GLU A 569 8.27 -28.78 -11.89
N GLY A 570 8.66 -28.32 -10.69
CA GLY A 570 8.59 -29.12 -9.45
C GLY A 570 9.81 -30.01 -9.17
N LYS A 571 10.82 -30.03 -10.04
CA LYS A 571 12.07 -30.77 -9.80
C LYS A 571 12.95 -30.07 -8.76
N GLY A 572 12.86 -28.74 -8.66
CA GLY A 572 13.65 -27.91 -7.75
C GLY A 572 13.21 -28.00 -6.29
N GLY A 573 14.09 -27.55 -5.41
CA GLY A 573 13.82 -27.49 -3.97
C GLY A 573 15.00 -26.94 -3.18
N ILE A 574 14.84 -26.92 -1.87
CA ILE A 574 15.86 -26.47 -0.91
C ILE A 574 15.97 -27.50 0.21
N ASP A 575 17.18 -28.02 0.45
CA ASP A 575 17.49 -28.88 1.59
C ASP A 575 18.43 -28.12 2.54
N VAL A 576 18.09 -28.08 3.83
CA VAL A 576 18.97 -27.52 4.88
C VAL A 576 19.35 -28.62 5.85
N PHE A 577 20.64 -28.91 5.99
CA PHE A 577 21.14 -30.01 6.83
C PHE A 577 22.61 -29.80 7.22
N LYS A 578 23.04 -30.54 8.24
CA LYS A 578 24.47 -30.57 8.65
C LYS A 578 25.31 -31.40 7.67
N LYS A 579 26.36 -30.80 7.12
CA LYS A 579 27.36 -31.47 6.27
C LYS A 579 28.76 -31.15 6.79
N GLY A 580 29.39 -32.14 7.45
CA GLY A 580 30.69 -31.93 8.09
C GLY A 580 30.62 -30.85 9.18
N LYS A 581 31.35 -29.76 9.02
CA LYS A 581 31.36 -28.59 9.92
C LYS A 581 30.37 -27.49 9.52
N SER A 582 29.67 -27.69 8.42
CA SER A 582 28.76 -26.69 7.86
C SER A 582 27.32 -27.07 8.11
N ILE A 583 26.47 -26.05 8.26
CA ILE A 583 25.02 -26.13 7.99
C ILE A 583 24.84 -25.69 6.55
N LEU A 584 24.57 -26.65 5.67
CA LEU A 584 24.41 -26.36 4.24
C LEU A 584 22.97 -26.07 3.90
N SER A 585 22.72 -24.90 3.27
CA SER A 585 21.53 -24.71 2.46
C SER A 585 21.87 -25.08 1.02
N ASP A 586 21.34 -26.22 0.58
CA ASP A 586 21.51 -26.79 -0.74
C ASP A 586 20.30 -26.50 -1.60
N ASN A 587 20.44 -25.50 -2.47
CA ASN A 587 19.35 -24.98 -3.30
C ASN A 587 19.50 -25.55 -4.71
N TYR A 588 18.63 -26.46 -5.11
CA TYR A 588 18.75 -27.21 -6.37
C TYR A 588 17.57 -27.04 -7.30
N SER A 589 17.82 -27.16 -8.61
CA SER A 589 16.80 -27.06 -9.66
C SER A 589 16.47 -28.40 -10.34
N GLY A 590 17.28 -29.41 -10.18
CA GLY A 590 17.15 -30.68 -10.91
C GLY A 590 17.60 -30.58 -12.37
N ALA A 591 17.31 -31.63 -13.14
CA ALA A 591 17.78 -31.76 -14.51
C ALA A 591 17.22 -30.69 -15.46
N GLN A 592 18.12 -30.17 -16.32
CA GLN A 592 17.83 -29.15 -17.33
C GLN A 592 18.37 -29.57 -18.69
N ASN A 593 17.64 -29.22 -19.76
CA ASN A 593 18.10 -29.39 -21.13
C ASN A 593 18.18 -28.01 -21.79
N MET A 594 19.33 -27.70 -22.37
CA MET A 594 19.59 -26.40 -22.99
C MET A 594 20.07 -26.58 -24.41
N LYS A 595 19.53 -25.79 -25.32
CA LYS A 595 20.04 -25.62 -26.67
C LYS A 595 21.12 -24.56 -26.70
N LYS A 596 22.03 -24.62 -27.66
CA LYS A 596 23.03 -23.55 -27.86
C LYS A 596 22.36 -22.19 -27.91
N GLY A 597 22.81 -21.28 -27.07
CA GLY A 597 22.31 -19.91 -26.91
C GLY A 597 21.19 -19.76 -25.85
N ASP A 598 20.63 -20.86 -25.33
CA ASP A 598 19.67 -20.80 -24.25
C ASP A 598 20.32 -20.19 -22.99
N THR A 599 19.52 -19.44 -22.24
CA THR A 599 19.95 -18.79 -20.99
C THR A 599 18.98 -19.15 -19.86
N LEU A 600 19.53 -19.66 -18.77
CA LEU A 600 18.83 -19.88 -17.51
C LEU A 600 19.25 -18.80 -16.50
N TYR A 601 18.28 -18.28 -15.74
CA TYR A 601 18.50 -17.23 -14.74
C TYR A 601 18.39 -17.83 -13.34
N TYR A 602 19.52 -17.87 -12.63
CA TYR A 602 19.61 -18.34 -11.24
C TYR A 602 19.88 -17.19 -10.29
N ASN A 603 19.06 -16.15 -10.40
CA ASN A 603 19.16 -14.94 -9.58
C ASN A 603 18.84 -15.23 -8.12
N PHE A 604 19.43 -14.48 -7.22
CA PHE A 604 19.11 -14.52 -5.80
C PHE A 604 19.47 -13.21 -5.10
N ASN A 605 18.85 -12.97 -3.98
CA ASN A 605 19.21 -11.89 -3.06
C ASN A 605 19.74 -12.47 -1.76
N LEU A 606 20.64 -11.71 -1.12
CA LEU A 606 21.08 -11.95 0.24
C LEU A 606 20.86 -10.67 1.07
N LEU A 607 20.55 -10.83 2.36
CA LEU A 607 20.43 -9.72 3.28
C LEU A 607 21.13 -10.06 4.58
N ILE A 608 22.20 -9.33 4.87
CA ILE A 608 23.08 -9.60 6.02
C ILE A 608 22.49 -8.97 7.27
N THR A 609 22.24 -9.77 8.29
CA THR A 609 21.73 -9.32 9.59
C THR A 609 22.80 -9.51 10.70
N PRO A 610 22.74 -8.72 11.79
CA PRO A 610 21.91 -7.56 12.06
C PRO A 610 22.27 -6.34 11.19
N PHE A 611 21.35 -5.35 11.14
CA PHE A 611 21.57 -4.13 10.34
C PHE A 611 22.38 -3.08 11.07
N HIS A 612 22.13 -2.92 12.38
CA HIS A 612 22.79 -1.99 13.30
C HIS A 612 22.56 -2.48 14.76
N PRO A 613 23.25 -1.95 15.75
CA PRO A 613 22.93 -2.23 17.16
C PRO A 613 21.49 -1.78 17.49
N ILE A 614 20.84 -2.46 18.43
CA ILE A 614 19.55 -2.02 18.97
C ILE A 614 19.72 -0.70 19.71
N ASN A 615 18.72 0.19 19.55
CA ASN A 615 18.69 1.45 20.28
C ASN A 615 17.73 1.34 21.48
N THR A 616 18.28 0.87 22.60
CA THR A 616 17.51 0.66 23.83
C THR A 616 16.97 1.97 24.42
N ASP A 617 17.71 3.07 24.32
CA ASP A 617 17.26 4.38 24.80
C ASP A 617 16.07 4.92 24.00
N PHE A 618 16.03 4.67 22.69
CA PHE A 618 14.86 4.95 21.86
C PHE A 618 13.65 4.13 22.35
N GLN A 619 13.87 2.85 22.69
CA GLN A 619 12.82 1.97 23.20
C GLN A 619 12.20 2.48 24.50
N TRP A 620 13.03 2.88 25.49
CA TRP A 620 12.55 3.35 26.79
C TRP A 620 11.91 4.74 26.73
N SER A 621 12.38 5.60 25.84
CA SER A 621 11.97 7.00 25.77
C SER A 621 10.77 7.26 24.88
N ASN A 622 10.39 6.35 23.97
CA ASN A 622 9.24 6.54 23.09
C ASN A 622 8.10 5.61 23.48
N ARG A 623 7.05 6.23 24.06
CA ARG A 623 5.85 5.55 24.58
C ARG A 623 4.64 5.94 23.75
N PHE A 624 3.91 4.97 23.24
CA PHE A 624 2.94 5.18 22.18
C PHE A 624 1.53 5.35 22.70
N TYR A 625 0.82 6.32 22.10
CA TYR A 625 -0.62 6.50 22.21
C TYR A 625 -1.26 6.33 20.83
N HIS A 626 -2.06 5.31 20.63
CA HIS A 626 -2.56 4.90 19.33
C HIS A 626 -4.00 5.34 19.08
N LYS A 627 -4.29 6.64 19.24
CA LYS A 627 -5.61 7.21 19.03
C LYS A 627 -5.51 8.73 18.90
N TYR A 628 -6.42 9.31 18.10
CA TYR A 628 -6.70 10.75 18.17
C TYR A 628 -7.45 11.05 19.46
N ASP A 629 -6.90 11.94 20.28
CA ASP A 629 -7.49 12.33 21.56
C ASP A 629 -7.01 13.73 21.98
N ASN A 630 -7.51 14.24 23.10
CA ASN A 630 -7.02 15.48 23.71
C ASN A 630 -5.55 15.33 24.12
N LEU A 631 -4.71 16.31 23.75
CA LEU A 631 -3.27 16.25 23.97
C LEU A 631 -2.85 16.24 25.44
N ASP A 632 -3.62 16.92 26.33
CA ASP A 632 -3.34 16.90 27.79
C ASP A 632 -3.68 15.54 28.39
N THR A 633 -4.77 14.93 27.95
CA THR A 633 -5.12 13.54 28.30
C THR A 633 -4.00 12.59 27.90
N ILE A 634 -3.50 12.69 26.67
CA ILE A 634 -2.40 11.84 26.18
C ILE A 634 -1.16 12.04 27.04
N LYS A 635 -0.74 13.28 27.26
CA LYS A 635 0.45 13.62 28.06
C LYS A 635 0.34 13.09 29.49
N ALA A 636 -0.83 13.16 30.09
CA ALA A 636 -1.09 12.66 31.44
C ALA A 636 -0.91 11.13 31.57
N THR A 637 -0.99 10.37 30.48
CA THR A 637 -0.70 8.92 30.49
C THR A 637 0.78 8.58 30.58
N GLY A 638 1.67 9.54 30.33
CA GLY A 638 3.10 9.32 30.18
C GLY A 638 3.53 8.90 28.77
N ALA A 639 2.60 8.81 27.82
CA ALA A 639 2.90 8.63 26.40
C ALA A 639 3.43 9.94 25.79
N ASN A 640 4.27 9.84 24.77
CA ASN A 640 4.88 10.98 24.09
C ASN A 640 4.95 10.84 22.57
N LEU A 641 4.42 9.76 22.03
CA LEU A 641 4.39 9.50 20.57
C LEU A 641 3.00 9.02 20.17
N ILE A 642 2.32 9.82 19.35
CA ILE A 642 0.93 9.61 18.96
C ILE A 642 0.85 8.99 17.58
N ASN A 643 0.02 7.98 17.39
CA ASN A 643 -0.37 7.45 16.09
C ASN A 643 -1.79 7.88 15.76
N ILE A 644 -1.96 8.71 14.73
CA ILE A 644 -3.26 9.15 14.24
C ILE A 644 -3.75 8.19 13.15
N HIS A 645 -4.73 7.40 13.49
CA HIS A 645 -5.39 6.49 12.55
C HIS A 645 -6.26 7.27 11.53
N HIS A 646 -6.64 6.64 10.41
CA HIS A 646 -7.70 7.17 9.56
C HIS A 646 -9.05 7.14 10.30
N ALA A 647 -10.11 7.68 9.68
CA ALA A 647 -11.43 7.87 10.28
C ALA A 647 -11.44 8.82 11.50
N THR A 648 -10.52 9.77 11.53
CA THR A 648 -10.47 10.85 12.54
C THR A 648 -10.70 12.21 11.87
N PRO A 649 -11.12 13.23 12.63
CA PRO A 649 -11.34 14.56 12.06
C PRO A 649 -10.14 15.17 11.32
N ILE A 650 -8.91 14.82 11.73
CA ILE A 650 -7.66 15.35 11.17
C ILE A 650 -7.00 14.41 10.15
N ASN A 651 -7.44 13.16 10.07
CA ASN A 651 -7.01 12.16 9.07
C ASN A 651 -8.23 11.30 8.67
N PRO A 652 -9.20 11.85 7.93
CA PRO A 652 -10.48 11.17 7.73
C PRO A 652 -10.40 9.96 6.80
N PHE A 653 -9.62 10.04 5.71
CA PHE A 653 -9.70 9.09 4.61
C PHE A 653 -8.49 8.17 4.54
N ILE A 654 -8.75 6.89 4.22
CA ILE A 654 -7.71 5.88 4.17
C ILE A 654 -6.66 6.20 3.09
N ASN A 655 -5.39 6.25 3.48
CA ASN A 655 -4.24 6.57 2.65
C ASN A 655 -4.36 7.89 1.84
N TYR A 656 -5.23 8.79 2.27
CA TYR A 656 -5.40 10.10 1.64
C TYR A 656 -5.42 11.24 2.69
N PRO A 657 -4.31 11.50 3.39
CA PRO A 657 -4.22 12.43 4.52
C PRO A 657 -4.12 13.91 4.11
N PHE A 658 -4.60 14.29 2.93
CA PHE A 658 -4.38 15.63 2.37
C PHE A 658 -5.57 16.57 2.50
N ILE A 659 -6.75 16.06 2.87
CA ILE A 659 -7.99 16.84 2.89
C ILE A 659 -8.04 17.73 4.15
N ALA A 660 -7.83 17.14 5.32
CA ALA A 660 -7.85 17.84 6.60
C ALA A 660 -6.45 18.30 7.07
N HIS A 661 -5.58 18.66 6.12
CA HIS A 661 -4.19 18.96 6.43
C HIS A 661 -3.99 20.20 7.31
N LYS A 662 -4.92 21.17 7.28
CA LYS A 662 -4.86 22.36 8.13
C LYS A 662 -5.15 22.03 9.58
N GLU A 663 -6.18 21.25 9.82
CA GLU A 663 -6.59 20.73 11.11
C GLU A 663 -5.49 19.82 11.69
N MET A 664 -4.95 18.93 10.85
CA MET A 664 -3.82 18.07 11.20
C MET A 664 -2.60 18.91 11.62
N LYS A 665 -2.23 19.93 10.84
CA LYS A 665 -1.13 20.84 11.17
C LYS A 665 -1.34 21.57 12.51
N SER A 666 -2.56 22.04 12.75
CA SER A 666 -2.89 22.70 14.03
C SER A 666 -2.68 21.79 15.22
N TYR A 667 -3.19 20.55 15.13
CA TYR A 667 -3.02 19.53 16.16
C TYR A 667 -1.55 19.16 16.38
N ILE A 668 -0.77 18.98 15.30
CA ILE A 668 0.64 18.63 15.39
C ILE A 668 1.46 19.76 16.02
N ASN A 669 1.21 21.00 15.62
CA ASN A 669 1.89 22.15 16.21
C ASN A 669 1.62 22.25 17.73
N GLU A 670 0.38 22.03 18.17
CA GLU A 670 0.05 22.01 19.60
C GLU A 670 0.72 20.82 20.32
N ALA A 671 0.75 19.64 19.68
CA ALA A 671 1.45 18.47 20.21
C ALA A 671 2.93 18.75 20.42
N HIS A 672 3.60 19.36 19.44
CA HIS A 672 5.01 19.74 19.55
C HIS A 672 5.28 20.72 20.69
N LEU A 673 4.41 21.73 20.90
CA LEU A 673 4.51 22.64 22.05
C LEU A 673 4.41 21.92 23.40
N LYS A 674 3.73 20.78 23.45
CA LYS A 674 3.62 19.93 24.64
C LYS A 674 4.73 18.86 24.74
N GLY A 675 5.67 18.81 23.79
CA GLY A 675 6.75 17.83 23.70
C GLY A 675 6.31 16.46 23.20
N LEU A 676 5.16 16.38 22.54
CA LEU A 676 4.62 15.16 21.93
C LEU A 676 4.99 15.09 20.44
N LYS A 677 5.24 13.89 19.93
CA LYS A 677 5.44 13.61 18.49
C LYS A 677 4.19 13.00 17.90
N VAL A 678 3.96 13.23 16.61
CA VAL A 678 2.75 12.73 15.91
C VAL A 678 3.11 12.02 14.62
N LYS A 679 2.65 10.79 14.51
CA LYS A 679 2.71 9.98 13.27
C LYS A 679 1.31 9.73 12.74
N ILE A 680 1.22 9.48 11.44
CA ILE A 680 -0.03 9.14 10.77
C ILE A 680 -0.01 7.69 10.28
N TYR A 681 -1.20 7.09 10.26
CA TYR A 681 -1.44 5.74 9.78
C TYR A 681 -1.43 5.66 8.25
N ASN A 682 -0.85 4.59 7.71
CA ASN A 682 -0.89 4.26 6.28
C ASN A 682 -0.84 2.74 6.08
N THR A 683 -1.63 2.24 5.13
CA THR A 683 -1.49 0.87 4.61
C THR A 683 -0.78 0.84 3.26
N VAL A 684 -0.89 1.91 2.47
CA VAL A 684 -0.37 2.06 1.10
C VAL A 684 -0.96 1.08 0.07
N ARG A 685 -1.56 -0.01 0.48
CA ARG A 685 -2.13 -1.09 -0.36
C ARG A 685 -3.49 -0.73 -0.97
N GLU A 686 -4.13 0.31 -0.48
CA GLU A 686 -5.48 0.71 -0.88
C GLU A 686 -5.62 2.23 -0.86
N LEU A 687 -6.61 2.75 -1.57
CA LEU A 687 -6.88 4.19 -1.66
C LEU A 687 -8.36 4.46 -1.50
N SER A 688 -8.68 5.46 -0.71
CA SER A 688 -10.04 5.98 -0.48
C SER A 688 -10.72 6.40 -1.78
N ASN A 689 -12.04 6.13 -1.89
CA ASN A 689 -12.90 6.66 -2.95
C ASN A 689 -13.07 8.19 -2.87
N SER A 690 -12.72 8.80 -1.74
CA SER A 690 -12.75 10.23 -1.51
C SER A 690 -11.54 10.98 -2.10
N ALA A 691 -10.55 10.26 -2.64
CA ALA A 691 -9.41 10.88 -3.32
C ALA A 691 -9.88 11.63 -4.58
N TYR A 692 -9.46 12.88 -4.72
CA TYR A 692 -9.80 13.71 -5.90
C TYR A 692 -9.28 13.09 -7.21
N GLU A 693 -8.18 12.35 -7.13
CA GLU A 693 -7.51 11.72 -8.27
C GLU A 693 -8.11 10.36 -8.67
N THR A 694 -9.16 9.88 -8.02
CA THR A 694 -9.74 8.54 -8.27
C THR A 694 -9.97 8.25 -9.76
N PHE A 695 -10.62 9.14 -10.50
CA PHE A 695 -10.91 8.90 -11.92
C PHE A 695 -9.71 9.13 -12.84
N PRO A 696 -8.85 10.16 -12.64
CA PRO A 696 -7.56 10.23 -13.30
C PRO A 696 -6.72 8.95 -13.12
N LEU A 697 -6.62 8.42 -11.91
CA LEU A 697 -5.88 7.19 -11.62
C LEU A 697 -6.50 5.99 -12.33
N ARG A 698 -7.84 5.86 -12.37
CA ARG A 698 -8.51 4.80 -13.13
C ARG A 698 -8.23 4.88 -14.62
N SER A 699 -8.06 6.07 -15.20
CA SER A 699 -7.71 6.23 -16.62
C SER A 699 -6.37 5.60 -17.00
N LEU A 700 -5.50 5.31 -16.01
CA LEU A 700 -4.21 4.62 -16.19
C LEU A 700 -4.37 3.09 -16.25
N GLY A 701 -5.61 2.58 -16.10
CA GLY A 701 -5.92 1.16 -16.07
C GLY A 701 -5.37 0.46 -14.84
N HIS A 702 -4.93 -0.79 -15.00
CA HIS A 702 -4.41 -1.61 -13.90
C HIS A 702 -3.01 -1.24 -13.44
N GLU A 703 -2.46 -0.15 -13.93
CA GLU A 703 -1.20 0.38 -13.40
C GLU A 703 -1.35 0.77 -11.92
N ILE A 704 -2.48 1.40 -11.55
CA ILE A 704 -2.69 1.91 -10.20
C ILE A 704 -3.66 1.04 -9.41
N TYR A 705 -4.79 0.68 -9.98
CA TYR A 705 -5.80 -0.16 -9.31
C TYR A 705 -5.74 -1.61 -9.80
N SER A 706 -5.74 -2.54 -8.86
CA SER A 706 -5.72 -3.97 -9.16
C SER A 706 -7.00 -4.39 -9.87
N PRO A 707 -6.92 -5.25 -10.92
CA PRO A 707 -8.11 -5.82 -11.55
C PRO A 707 -8.84 -6.75 -10.59
N GLY A 708 -10.17 -6.79 -10.69
CA GLY A 708 -10.99 -7.64 -9.85
C GLY A 708 -12.45 -7.71 -10.24
N THR A 709 -13.24 -8.38 -9.42
CA THR A 709 -14.66 -8.62 -9.68
C THR A 709 -15.57 -7.44 -9.36
N GLY A 710 -15.05 -6.37 -8.76
CA GLY A 710 -15.86 -5.26 -8.25
C GLY A 710 -16.56 -5.61 -6.93
N GLY A 711 -17.76 -5.10 -6.72
CA GLY A 711 -18.53 -5.28 -5.50
C GLY A 711 -18.24 -4.23 -4.43
N GLY A 712 -18.47 -4.58 -3.16
CA GLY A 712 -18.24 -3.68 -2.04
C GLY A 712 -19.39 -2.69 -1.80
N TYR A 713 -19.06 -1.57 -1.15
CA TYR A 713 -20.03 -0.52 -0.84
C TYR A 713 -20.69 0.05 -2.11
N SER A 714 -21.94 0.50 -1.99
CA SER A 714 -22.77 0.93 -3.14
C SER A 714 -22.10 1.99 -4.02
N TRP A 715 -21.41 2.95 -3.43
CA TRP A 715 -20.68 3.99 -4.18
C TRP A 715 -19.68 3.38 -5.17
N LEU A 716 -18.89 2.39 -4.74
CA LEU A 716 -17.92 1.72 -5.61
C LEU A 716 -18.60 1.08 -6.82
N GLN A 717 -19.70 0.37 -6.58
CA GLN A 717 -20.46 -0.31 -7.64
C GLN A 717 -21.12 0.67 -8.62
N GLU A 718 -21.67 1.77 -8.10
CA GLU A 718 -22.39 2.77 -8.91
C GLU A 718 -21.46 3.67 -9.71
N HIS A 719 -20.29 4.06 -9.17
CA HIS A 719 -19.38 5.01 -9.79
C HIS A 719 -18.16 4.37 -10.47
N LEU A 720 -17.69 3.21 -9.99
CA LEU A 720 -16.58 2.48 -10.60
C LEU A 720 -17.06 1.31 -11.48
N GLY A 721 -18.24 0.77 -11.21
CA GLY A 721 -18.85 -0.33 -11.95
C GLY A 721 -18.22 -1.68 -11.62
N LYS A 722 -17.22 -2.09 -12.40
CA LYS A 722 -16.51 -3.37 -12.28
C LYS A 722 -15.00 -3.17 -12.44
N ASP A 723 -14.26 -4.26 -12.36
CA ASP A 723 -12.83 -4.28 -12.66
C ASP A 723 -11.98 -3.49 -11.65
N TYR A 724 -12.23 -3.79 -10.37
CA TYR A 724 -11.47 -3.37 -9.20
C TYR A 724 -11.67 -4.40 -8.09
N ILE A 725 -10.88 -4.31 -7.02
CA ILE A 725 -11.07 -5.06 -5.78
C ILE A 725 -11.49 -4.07 -4.70
N ALA A 726 -12.68 -4.30 -4.11
CA ALA A 726 -13.12 -3.52 -2.96
C ALA A 726 -12.27 -3.89 -1.73
N ALA A 727 -11.86 -2.88 -0.97
CA ALA A 727 -11.05 -3.02 0.23
C ALA A 727 -11.80 -2.51 1.47
N TRP A 728 -11.08 -1.98 2.44
CA TRP A 728 -11.63 -1.52 3.71
C TRP A 728 -12.70 -0.44 3.55
N TYR A 729 -13.70 -0.49 4.40
CA TYR A 729 -14.78 0.50 4.48
C TYR A 729 -14.92 1.02 5.91
N VAL A 730 -15.07 2.33 6.03
CA VAL A 730 -15.34 3.03 7.30
C VAL A 730 -16.80 3.48 7.33
N PRO A 731 -17.69 2.80 8.06
CA PRO A 731 -19.13 3.08 8.04
C PRO A 731 -19.50 4.50 8.49
N GLU A 732 -18.81 5.03 9.49
CA GLU A 732 -19.11 6.31 10.13
C GLU A 732 -19.01 7.50 9.18
N ILE A 733 -18.09 7.43 8.24
CA ILE A 733 -17.83 8.48 7.25
C ILE A 733 -18.08 8.01 5.82
N LYS A 734 -18.53 6.77 5.64
CA LYS A 734 -18.79 6.13 4.34
C LYS A 734 -17.59 6.16 3.40
N ASP A 735 -16.39 6.06 3.95
CA ASP A 735 -15.15 5.97 3.19
C ASP A 735 -14.90 4.53 2.72
N ALA A 736 -14.85 4.34 1.41
CA ALA A 736 -14.64 3.03 0.79
C ALA A 736 -13.32 3.02 0.02
N ALA A 737 -12.49 2.01 0.26
CA ALA A 737 -11.20 1.90 -0.40
C ALA A 737 -11.20 0.88 -1.55
N VAL A 738 -10.26 1.06 -2.47
CA VAL A 738 -9.98 0.17 -3.61
C VAL A 738 -8.52 -0.26 -3.55
N VAL A 739 -8.25 -1.54 -3.78
CA VAL A 739 -6.89 -2.10 -3.72
C VAL A 739 -6.02 -1.55 -4.84
N ASN A 740 -4.85 -1.06 -4.48
CA ASN A 740 -3.83 -0.61 -5.43
C ASN A 740 -3.04 -1.78 -6.02
N SER A 741 -2.52 -1.61 -7.22
CA SER A 741 -1.47 -2.47 -7.77
C SER A 741 -0.16 -2.21 -7.02
N GLY A 742 0.59 -3.25 -6.71
CA GLY A 742 1.95 -3.11 -6.19
C GLY A 742 2.89 -2.51 -7.25
N MET A 743 4.01 -1.94 -6.84
CA MET A 743 5.08 -1.43 -7.71
C MET A 743 4.58 -0.58 -8.89
N SER A 744 3.84 0.48 -8.60
CA SER A 744 3.25 1.40 -9.58
C SER A 744 3.67 2.85 -9.32
N ARG A 745 3.30 3.76 -10.24
CA ARG A 745 3.52 5.21 -10.05
C ARG A 745 2.80 5.78 -8.81
N TRP A 746 1.85 5.04 -8.24
CA TRP A 746 1.29 5.38 -6.94
C TRP A 746 2.37 5.48 -5.84
N HIS A 747 3.44 4.70 -5.94
CA HIS A 747 4.58 4.80 -5.01
C HIS A 747 5.32 6.13 -5.15
N ASN A 748 5.48 6.66 -6.36
CA ASN A 748 6.02 8.01 -6.58
C ASN A 748 5.13 9.08 -5.93
N TYR A 749 3.82 8.98 -6.15
CA TYR A 749 2.83 9.88 -5.54
C TYR A 749 2.95 9.83 -4.00
N TYR A 750 3.09 8.63 -3.45
CA TYR A 750 3.20 8.44 -2.01
C TYR A 750 4.49 9.06 -1.44
N VAL A 751 5.64 8.91 -2.09
CA VAL A 751 6.90 9.53 -1.67
C VAL A 751 6.79 11.06 -1.64
N GLU A 752 6.22 11.67 -2.69
CA GLU A 752 5.97 13.12 -2.72
C GLU A 752 4.98 13.54 -1.64
N GLY A 753 3.92 12.76 -1.43
CA GLY A 753 2.94 13.02 -0.38
C GLY A 753 3.56 13.02 1.02
N MET A 754 4.45 12.07 1.32
CA MET A 754 5.18 12.03 2.58
C MET A 754 6.11 13.24 2.74
N ASN A 755 6.86 13.59 1.70
CA ASN A 755 7.69 14.80 1.69
C ASN A 755 6.85 16.06 1.95
N TRP A 756 5.71 16.17 1.27
CA TRP A 756 4.81 17.30 1.46
C TRP A 756 4.26 17.39 2.88
N LEU A 757 3.86 16.26 3.47
CA LEU A 757 3.34 16.20 4.84
C LEU A 757 4.41 16.59 5.88
N VAL A 758 5.65 16.15 5.71
CA VAL A 758 6.76 16.57 6.58
C VAL A 758 6.96 18.08 6.51
N GLN A 759 7.04 18.64 5.30
CA GLN A 759 7.37 20.05 5.10
C GLN A 759 6.23 21.01 5.43
N ASN A 760 4.99 20.63 5.19
CA ASN A 760 3.84 21.54 5.26
C ASN A 760 2.94 21.29 6.48
N VAL A 761 2.95 20.08 7.03
CA VAL A 761 2.11 19.67 8.15
C VAL A 761 2.92 19.36 9.39
N GLY A 762 4.15 18.85 9.22
CA GLY A 762 5.10 18.60 10.32
C GLY A 762 4.91 17.24 10.99
N ILE A 763 4.43 16.20 10.24
CA ILE A 763 4.35 14.84 10.80
C ILE A 763 5.74 14.34 11.20
N ASP A 764 5.88 13.69 12.35
CA ASP A 764 7.17 13.13 12.83
C ASP A 764 7.50 11.76 12.23
N GLY A 765 6.56 11.17 11.52
CA GLY A 765 6.74 9.86 10.88
C GLY A 765 5.44 9.22 10.46
N ILE A 766 5.52 7.92 10.20
CA ILE A 766 4.38 7.11 9.75
C ILE A 766 4.28 5.82 10.55
N TYR A 767 3.07 5.33 10.69
CA TYR A 767 2.74 3.99 11.15
C TYR A 767 2.24 3.20 9.95
N LEU A 768 2.98 2.16 9.57
CA LEU A 768 2.62 1.28 8.46
C LEU A 768 1.82 0.10 8.98
N ASP A 769 0.62 -0.09 8.45
CA ASP A 769 -0.19 -1.28 8.66
C ASP A 769 0.01 -2.19 7.45
N ASP A 770 0.95 -3.11 7.56
CA ASP A 770 1.56 -3.88 6.48
C ASP A 770 2.34 -3.03 5.46
N VAL A 771 3.05 -3.67 4.55
CA VAL A 771 3.82 -3.00 3.49
C VAL A 771 3.38 -3.50 2.11
N ALA A 772 2.93 -2.57 1.27
CA ALA A 772 2.49 -2.85 -0.09
C ALA A 772 3.42 -2.25 -1.17
N PHE A 773 4.59 -1.78 -0.78
CA PHE A 773 5.60 -1.23 -1.68
C PHE A 773 6.95 -1.92 -1.50
N ASP A 774 7.80 -1.77 -2.48
CA ASP A 774 9.12 -2.38 -2.54
C ASP A 774 10.16 -1.66 -1.65
N ARG A 775 11.33 -2.28 -1.52
CA ARG A 775 12.47 -1.75 -0.77
C ARG A 775 12.97 -0.39 -1.30
N THR A 776 12.96 -0.17 -2.63
CA THR A 776 13.37 1.11 -3.23
C THR A 776 12.47 2.24 -2.79
N THR A 777 11.17 2.02 -2.77
CA THR A 777 10.18 2.97 -2.25
C THR A 777 10.39 3.24 -0.77
N MET A 778 10.63 2.21 0.05
CA MET A 778 10.93 2.39 1.48
C MET A 778 12.16 3.28 1.71
N LYS A 779 13.24 3.08 0.96
CA LYS A 779 14.43 3.94 1.04
C LYS A 779 14.13 5.40 0.69
N ARG A 780 13.35 5.62 -0.36
CA ARG A 780 12.91 6.96 -0.76
C ARG A 780 12.08 7.63 0.33
N ILE A 781 11.12 6.90 0.91
CA ILE A 781 10.31 7.37 2.03
C ILE A 781 11.19 7.72 3.23
N LYS A 782 12.11 6.83 3.63
CA LYS A 782 13.00 7.09 4.76
C LYS A 782 13.84 8.34 4.55
N ARG A 783 14.39 8.56 3.34
CA ARG A 783 15.16 9.77 3.00
C ARG A 783 14.33 11.03 3.15
N VAL A 784 13.09 11.07 2.62
CA VAL A 784 12.25 12.27 2.74
C VAL A 784 11.79 12.51 4.17
N LEU A 785 11.56 11.46 4.94
CA LEU A 785 11.16 11.56 6.34
C LEU A 785 12.30 11.97 7.28
N THR A 786 13.56 11.70 6.94
CA THR A 786 14.73 12.02 7.78
C THR A 786 15.52 13.23 7.29
N LYS A 787 15.04 13.88 6.23
CA LYS A 787 15.70 15.06 5.66
C LYS A 787 15.82 16.18 6.70
N ASP A 788 16.93 16.91 6.65
CA ASP A 788 17.22 18.07 7.50
C ASP A 788 17.13 17.79 9.02
N GLY A 789 17.46 16.54 9.44
CA GLY A 789 17.46 16.13 10.85
C GLY A 789 16.07 15.82 11.43
N HIS A 790 15.07 15.70 10.57
CA HIS A 790 13.72 15.30 10.98
C HIS A 790 13.71 13.87 11.58
N PRO A 791 12.87 13.57 12.59
CA PRO A 791 12.87 12.29 13.30
C PRO A 791 12.65 11.07 12.40
N GLY A 792 11.76 11.18 11.42
CA GLY A 792 11.48 10.16 10.43
C GLY A 792 11.15 8.79 11.02
N ILE A 793 10.29 8.75 12.04
CA ILE A 793 9.95 7.53 12.76
C ILE A 793 9.02 6.67 11.90
N ILE A 794 9.42 5.43 11.65
CA ILE A 794 8.61 4.45 10.91
C ILE A 794 8.42 3.22 11.79
N ASP A 795 7.17 2.88 12.09
CA ASP A 795 6.80 1.64 12.75
C ASP A 795 6.03 0.76 11.78
N LEU A 796 6.25 -0.54 11.86
CA LEU A 796 5.57 -1.53 11.05
C LEU A 796 4.69 -2.42 11.93
N HIS A 797 3.38 -2.36 11.70
CA HIS A 797 2.42 -3.35 12.15
C HIS A 797 2.20 -4.41 11.08
N SER A 798 2.06 -5.66 11.50
CA SER A 798 1.60 -6.76 10.64
C SER A 798 0.93 -7.85 11.44
N ALA A 799 -0.03 -8.52 10.81
CA ALA A 799 -0.54 -9.82 11.25
C ALA A 799 0.50 -10.91 10.97
N ASN A 800 0.40 -12.05 11.67
CA ASN A 800 1.26 -13.20 11.36
C ASN A 800 0.81 -13.87 10.06
N GLN A 801 1.53 -13.60 8.99
CA GLN A 801 1.22 -14.10 7.64
C GLN A 801 1.40 -15.62 7.49
N TYR A 802 2.01 -16.28 8.47
CA TYR A 802 2.16 -17.74 8.50
C TYR A 802 0.88 -18.46 8.97
N ASN A 803 -0.26 -17.92 8.83
CA ASN A 803 -1.52 -18.61 9.10
C ASN A 803 -2.17 -19.10 7.80
N LYS A 804 -3.08 -20.07 7.91
CA LYS A 804 -3.74 -20.65 6.74
C LYS A 804 -4.64 -19.67 5.98
N SER A 805 -5.13 -18.64 6.66
CA SER A 805 -6.00 -17.64 6.06
C SER A 805 -5.22 -16.66 5.20
N ASP A 806 -4.04 -16.25 5.65
CA ASP A 806 -3.19 -15.28 4.97
C ASP A 806 -2.18 -15.95 4.03
N GLY A 807 -1.65 -17.09 4.43
CA GLY A 807 -1.05 -18.11 3.57
C GLY A 807 0.22 -17.74 2.79
N PHE A 808 0.93 -16.66 3.17
CA PHE A 808 2.18 -16.32 2.50
C PHE A 808 3.39 -16.77 3.32
N ASN A 809 4.15 -15.83 3.75
CA ASN A 809 5.35 -15.95 4.52
C ASN A 809 5.07 -15.53 5.97
N ASN A 810 5.95 -15.85 6.89
CA ASN A 810 5.95 -15.18 8.18
C ASN A 810 6.33 -13.70 7.98
N SER A 811 5.72 -12.81 8.77
CA SER A 811 5.82 -11.36 8.58
C SER A 811 7.27 -10.88 8.66
N ALA A 812 8.06 -11.38 9.60
CA ALA A 812 9.47 -10.99 9.71
C ALA A 812 10.27 -11.35 8.46
N ASN A 813 10.09 -12.54 7.90
CA ASN A 813 10.78 -12.95 6.69
C ASN A 813 10.25 -12.20 5.45
N LEU A 814 8.94 -11.94 5.37
CA LEU A 814 8.33 -11.22 4.26
C LEU A 814 8.84 -9.77 4.16
N TYR A 815 8.93 -9.08 5.30
CA TYR A 815 9.25 -7.66 5.35
C TYR A 815 10.69 -7.32 5.73
N MET A 816 11.58 -8.32 5.90
CA MET A 816 12.94 -8.12 6.41
C MET A 816 13.76 -7.10 5.60
N GLU A 817 13.56 -7.01 4.30
CA GLU A 817 14.28 -6.03 3.47
C GLU A 817 13.85 -4.56 3.74
N HIS A 818 12.76 -4.34 4.50
CA HIS A 818 12.33 -3.03 4.96
C HIS A 818 12.88 -2.68 6.35
N PHE A 819 13.29 -3.68 7.14
CA PHE A 819 13.74 -3.53 8.51
C PHE A 819 14.89 -2.53 8.70
N PRO A 820 15.86 -2.41 7.77
CA PRO A 820 16.91 -1.40 7.87
C PRO A 820 16.43 0.05 8.04
N TYR A 821 15.16 0.33 7.70
CA TYR A 821 14.58 1.67 7.66
C TYR A 821 13.52 1.91 8.72
N LEU A 822 13.19 0.86 9.50
CA LEU A 822 12.20 0.91 10.57
C LEU A 822 12.82 1.34 11.90
N ASN A 823 11.97 1.85 12.78
CA ASN A 823 12.33 2.16 14.15
C ASN A 823 11.78 1.12 15.13
N ARG A 824 10.65 0.48 14.83
CA ARG A 824 10.01 -0.49 15.72
C ARG A 824 9.12 -1.48 14.95
N LEU A 825 9.04 -2.70 15.45
CA LEU A 825 8.11 -3.73 14.98
C LEU A 825 6.89 -3.78 15.91
N TRP A 826 5.69 -3.81 15.32
CA TRP A 826 4.43 -3.90 16.03
C TRP A 826 3.63 -5.08 15.48
N PHE A 827 4.01 -6.29 15.89
CA PHE A 827 3.38 -7.51 15.46
C PHE A 827 2.21 -7.89 16.38
N GLY A 828 1.07 -8.25 15.81
CA GLY A 828 -0.22 -8.36 16.50
C GLY A 828 -1.01 -9.61 16.19
N GLU A 829 -1.94 -9.54 15.26
CA GLU A 829 -2.90 -10.60 14.96
C GLU A 829 -2.21 -11.90 14.60
N TYR A 830 -2.72 -13.02 15.16
CA TYR A 830 -2.25 -14.40 14.93
C TYR A 830 -0.84 -14.72 15.45
N PHE A 831 -0.23 -13.84 16.25
CA PHE A 831 1.06 -14.15 16.88
C PHE A 831 0.95 -15.06 18.10
N TYR A 832 -0.22 -15.17 18.71
CA TYR A 832 -0.53 -16.10 19.83
C TYR A 832 0.51 -16.05 20.95
N TYR A 833 0.67 -14.89 21.55
CA TYR A 833 1.71 -14.59 22.54
C TYR A 833 1.78 -15.57 23.73
N ASP A 834 0.66 -16.18 24.12
CA ASP A 834 0.64 -17.16 25.21
C ASP A 834 1.08 -18.57 24.78
N LYS A 835 1.11 -18.86 23.48
CA LYS A 835 1.28 -20.23 22.97
C LYS A 835 2.66 -20.48 22.35
N ASN A 836 3.39 -19.43 21.96
CA ASN A 836 4.67 -19.58 21.27
C ASN A 836 5.86 -19.60 22.24
N SER A 837 6.97 -20.20 21.78
CA SER A 837 8.21 -20.39 22.54
C SER A 837 9.05 -19.11 22.65
N PRO A 838 10.02 -19.05 23.57
CA PRO A 838 10.93 -17.89 23.67
C PRO A 838 11.70 -17.60 22.38
N ASP A 839 12.15 -18.63 21.67
CA ASP A 839 12.87 -18.51 20.41
C ASP A 839 12.00 -17.95 19.27
N PHE A 840 10.69 -18.24 19.26
CA PHE A 840 9.75 -17.59 18.35
C PHE A 840 9.67 -16.08 18.60
N PHE A 841 9.53 -15.66 19.85
CA PHE A 841 9.52 -14.25 20.21
C PHE A 841 10.83 -13.56 19.80
N LEU A 842 11.98 -14.23 20.05
CA LEU A 842 13.28 -13.69 19.72
C LEU A 842 13.43 -13.45 18.21
N THR A 843 13.01 -14.40 17.40
CA THR A 843 13.27 -14.40 15.95
C THR A 843 12.19 -13.69 15.12
N GLU A 844 10.91 -13.80 15.48
CA GLU A 844 9.84 -13.20 14.67
C GLU A 844 9.24 -11.90 15.24
N VAL A 845 9.30 -11.70 16.56
CA VAL A 845 8.55 -10.60 17.21
C VAL A 845 9.45 -9.49 17.71
N SER A 846 10.57 -9.83 18.36
CA SER A 846 11.38 -8.87 19.09
C SER A 846 12.13 -7.86 18.22
N GLY A 847 12.48 -8.22 16.98
CA GLY A 847 13.35 -7.43 16.12
C GLY A 847 14.84 -7.48 16.48
N ILE A 848 15.21 -8.05 17.62
CA ILE A 848 16.57 -8.02 18.17
C ILE A 848 17.62 -8.59 17.20
N PRO A 849 17.43 -9.74 16.53
CA PRO A 849 18.40 -10.28 15.56
C PRO A 849 18.58 -9.41 14.31
N PHE A 850 17.80 -8.36 14.18
CA PHE A 850 17.81 -7.45 13.03
C PHE A 850 18.31 -6.05 13.42
N GLY A 851 18.58 -5.81 14.71
CA GLY A 851 18.97 -4.49 15.22
C GLY A 851 17.78 -3.60 15.57
N LEU A 852 16.59 -4.15 15.65
CA LEU A 852 15.35 -3.46 16.01
C LEU A 852 14.85 -3.91 17.38
N MET A 853 13.85 -3.22 17.88
CA MET A 853 13.07 -3.65 19.03
C MET A 853 11.58 -3.67 18.69
N GLY A 854 10.83 -4.56 19.32
CA GLY A 854 9.40 -4.74 19.10
C GLY A 854 8.54 -4.09 20.18
N GLU A 855 7.26 -4.04 19.90
CA GLU A 855 6.18 -3.85 20.86
C GLU A 855 5.17 -4.99 20.71
N MET A 856 4.54 -5.41 21.80
CA MET A 856 3.42 -6.32 21.73
C MET A 856 2.18 -5.54 21.32
N LEU A 857 1.45 -6.09 20.37
CA LEU A 857 0.25 -5.48 19.85
C LEU A 857 -0.96 -6.33 20.19
N GLN A 858 -2.11 -5.71 20.38
CA GLN A 858 -3.43 -6.31 20.54
C GLN A 858 -3.57 -7.35 21.67
N ASP A 859 -4.79 -7.60 22.09
CA ASP A 859 -5.19 -8.58 23.10
C ASP A 859 -4.34 -8.57 24.39
N GLY A 860 -3.67 -7.43 24.64
CA GLY A 860 -2.77 -7.27 25.77
C GLY A 860 -1.42 -8.00 25.65
N GLY A 861 -1.22 -8.85 24.63
CA GLY A 861 -0.03 -9.67 24.53
C GLY A 861 0.20 -10.52 25.79
N ASN A 862 1.47 -10.79 26.10
CA ASN A 862 1.90 -11.30 27.40
C ASN A 862 3.00 -10.40 27.95
N ALA A 863 2.66 -9.49 28.83
CA ALA A 863 3.54 -8.46 29.34
C ALA A 863 4.79 -9.02 30.03
N TRP A 864 4.67 -10.15 30.73
CA TRP A 864 5.81 -10.84 31.34
C TRP A 864 6.82 -11.28 30.29
N ARG A 865 6.35 -11.94 29.24
CA ARG A 865 7.19 -12.43 28.14
C ARG A 865 7.77 -11.27 27.34
N GLY A 866 6.99 -10.20 27.13
CA GLY A 866 7.46 -8.99 26.44
C GLY A 866 8.67 -8.34 27.15
N MET A 867 8.70 -8.34 28.47
CA MET A 867 9.76 -7.73 29.26
C MET A 867 11.13 -8.39 29.11
N LEU A 868 11.17 -9.63 28.65
CA LEU A 868 12.43 -10.30 28.32
C LEU A 868 13.12 -9.68 27.09
N TYR A 869 12.35 -8.98 26.27
CA TYR A 869 12.81 -8.34 25.04
C TYR A 869 12.71 -6.81 25.09
N GLY A 870 12.38 -6.24 26.26
CA GLY A 870 12.19 -4.82 26.41
C GLY A 870 10.92 -4.28 25.77
N MET A 871 9.92 -5.16 25.56
CA MET A 871 8.68 -4.82 24.89
C MET A 871 7.57 -4.51 25.90
N THR A 872 6.75 -3.51 25.59
CA THR A 872 5.48 -3.23 26.28
C THR A 872 4.33 -3.18 25.27
N ASN A 873 3.26 -2.47 25.60
CA ASN A 873 2.11 -2.27 24.75
C ASN A 873 1.89 -0.78 24.49
N ARG A 874 1.18 -0.44 23.45
CA ARG A 874 0.73 0.92 23.16
C ARG A 874 -0.58 1.24 23.89
N MET A 875 -0.90 2.48 24.08
CA MET A 875 -2.16 2.97 24.65
C MET A 875 -2.97 3.77 23.63
N PRO A 876 -4.29 3.89 23.81
CA PRO A 876 -5.19 2.80 24.21
C PRO A 876 -5.40 1.92 22.97
N TRP A 877 -5.57 0.65 23.11
CA TRP A 877 -5.97 -0.18 21.97
C TRP A 877 -7.02 -1.19 22.37
N SER A 878 -6.70 -2.12 23.23
CA SER A 878 -7.65 -3.12 23.74
C SER A 878 -7.78 -3.04 25.23
N ASP A 879 -8.87 -3.58 25.77
CA ASP A 879 -9.24 -3.50 27.18
C ASP A 879 -8.28 -4.23 28.14
N GLY A 880 -7.32 -4.99 27.61
CA GLY A 880 -6.40 -5.82 28.39
C GLY A 880 -4.98 -5.27 28.58
N ALA A 881 -4.61 -4.18 27.90
CA ALA A 881 -3.21 -3.74 27.83
C ALA A 881 -2.98 -2.33 28.38
N ASP A 882 -2.69 -2.22 29.65
CA ASP A 882 -2.23 -0.98 30.25
C ASP A 882 -0.74 -1.04 30.59
N PRO A 883 0.17 -0.44 29.78
CA PRO A 883 1.61 -0.46 30.03
C PRO A 883 2.07 0.54 31.11
N ARG A 884 1.22 1.46 31.55
CA ARG A 884 1.60 2.55 32.50
C ARG A 884 2.22 2.06 33.81
N PRO A 885 1.73 0.98 34.44
CA PRO A 885 2.37 0.46 35.63
C PRO A 885 3.82 0.01 35.39
N ILE A 886 4.11 -0.56 34.23
CA ILE A 886 5.45 -1.00 33.84
C ILE A 886 6.32 0.21 33.50
N TRP A 887 5.79 1.19 32.76
CA TRP A 887 6.51 2.44 32.48
C TRP A 887 6.93 3.16 33.76
N LYS A 888 6.09 3.15 34.80
CA LYS A 888 6.42 3.71 36.13
C LYS A 888 7.59 2.97 36.78
N VAL A 889 7.66 1.64 36.64
CA VAL A 889 8.83 0.89 37.14
C VAL A 889 10.08 1.25 36.38
N TRP A 890 9.98 1.41 35.06
CA TRP A 890 11.09 1.87 34.23
C TRP A 890 11.59 3.28 34.64
N ASP A 891 10.66 4.19 34.89
CA ASP A 891 11.00 5.54 35.35
C ASP A 891 11.69 5.52 36.71
N ASN A 892 11.16 4.75 37.66
CA ASN A 892 11.70 4.59 38.99
C ASN A 892 13.09 3.94 38.99
N PHE A 893 13.32 2.97 38.10
CA PHE A 893 14.63 2.34 37.90
C PHE A 893 15.60 3.26 37.15
N GLY A 894 15.09 4.13 36.30
CA GLY A 894 15.87 4.94 35.38
C GLY A 894 16.46 4.15 34.25
N MET A 895 15.60 3.54 33.43
CA MET A 895 15.99 2.63 32.32
C MET A 895 16.96 3.25 31.32
N GLN A 896 16.92 4.55 31.12
CA GLN A 896 17.82 5.28 30.22
C GLN A 896 19.29 5.04 30.56
N GLY A 897 20.11 4.67 29.55
CA GLY A 897 21.51 4.33 29.71
C GLY A 897 21.77 2.97 30.37
N SER A 898 20.74 2.14 30.60
CA SER A 898 20.95 0.77 31.09
C SER A 898 21.41 -0.15 29.94
N LYS A 899 22.31 -1.09 30.25
CA LYS A 899 22.75 -2.13 29.32
C LYS A 899 21.82 -3.34 29.43
N MET A 900 21.13 -3.65 28.34
CA MET A 900 20.31 -4.87 28.24
C MET A 900 21.21 -6.08 27.98
N ILE A 901 21.05 -7.14 28.78
CA ILE A 901 21.71 -8.44 28.58
C ILE A 901 20.61 -9.51 28.56
N GLY A 902 20.27 -9.99 27.37
CA GLY A 902 19.16 -10.91 27.17
C GLY A 902 19.46 -12.33 27.63
N TYR A 903 18.42 -13.13 27.83
CA TYR A 903 18.54 -14.54 28.22
C TYR A 903 19.31 -15.39 27.19
N TRP A 904 19.37 -14.94 25.94
CA TRP A 904 20.11 -15.61 24.84
C TRP A 904 21.62 -15.41 24.92
N VAL A 905 22.10 -14.51 25.78
CA VAL A 905 23.52 -14.23 26.00
C VAL A 905 24.10 -15.30 26.91
N GLU A 906 25.06 -16.06 26.41
CA GLU A 906 25.66 -17.20 27.14
C GLU A 906 26.22 -16.80 28.51
N ASN A 907 26.87 -15.64 28.58
CA ASN A 907 27.49 -15.14 29.81
C ASN A 907 26.60 -14.11 30.53
N ASN A 908 25.26 -14.27 30.45
CA ASN A 908 24.34 -13.43 31.24
C ASN A 908 24.65 -13.63 32.74
N PRO A 909 24.97 -12.53 33.48
CA PRO A 909 25.34 -12.62 34.90
C PRO A 909 24.21 -13.09 35.84
N VAL A 910 22.96 -13.09 35.39
CA VAL A 910 21.83 -13.58 36.18
C VAL A 910 21.07 -14.64 35.42
N LYS A 911 21.04 -15.83 35.95
CA LYS A 911 20.35 -16.97 35.34
C LYS A 911 19.38 -17.62 36.31
N SER A 912 18.33 -18.19 35.76
CA SER A 912 17.41 -19.05 36.49
C SER A 912 17.92 -20.48 36.53
N ASN A 913 17.68 -21.21 37.58
CA ASN A 913 17.90 -22.66 37.65
C ASN A 913 16.85 -23.48 36.89
N ASN A 914 15.87 -22.81 36.27
CA ASN A 914 14.80 -23.47 35.50
C ASN A 914 14.81 -22.97 34.06
N ALA A 915 15.08 -23.86 33.10
CA ALA A 915 15.16 -23.54 31.67
C ALA A 915 13.85 -22.95 31.10
N ASN A 916 12.69 -23.22 31.69
CA ASN A 916 11.40 -22.64 31.30
C ASN A 916 11.15 -21.25 31.89
N VAL A 917 12.10 -20.68 32.63
CA VAL A 917 12.02 -19.34 33.18
C VAL A 917 13.27 -18.53 32.80
N PRO A 918 13.40 -18.13 31.54
CA PRO A 918 14.51 -17.30 31.07
C PRO A 918 14.53 -15.94 31.78
N VAL A 919 15.74 -15.36 31.86
CA VAL A 919 16.03 -14.11 32.56
C VAL A 919 16.77 -13.13 31.65
N THR A 920 16.24 -11.93 31.50
CA THR A 920 16.92 -10.78 30.90
C THR A 920 17.20 -9.74 31.97
N ILE A 921 18.34 -9.09 31.90
CA ILE A 921 18.71 -8.03 32.86
C ILE A 921 18.95 -6.69 32.15
N TYR A 922 18.67 -5.63 32.88
CA TYR A 922 18.98 -4.26 32.53
C TYR A 922 19.92 -3.71 33.60
N LYS A 923 21.23 -3.69 33.27
CA LYS A 923 22.28 -3.33 34.20
C LYS A 923 22.58 -1.84 34.16
N LYS A 924 22.69 -1.22 35.33
CA LYS A 924 23.09 0.17 35.51
C LYS A 924 23.90 0.30 36.78
N ASP A 925 25.17 0.74 36.67
CA ASP A 925 26.11 0.90 37.81
C ASP A 925 25.99 -0.21 38.88
N LYS A 926 25.50 0.13 40.07
CA LYS A 926 25.26 -0.73 41.23
C LYS A 926 23.82 -1.23 41.35
N SER A 927 23.08 -1.22 40.27
CA SER A 927 21.69 -1.70 40.26
C SER A 927 21.37 -2.47 38.98
N VAL A 928 20.48 -3.45 39.10
CA VAL A 928 20.05 -4.31 37.98
C VAL A 928 18.55 -4.53 38.09
N LEU A 929 17.83 -4.21 37.01
CA LEU A 929 16.45 -4.66 36.84
C LEU A 929 16.49 -6.04 36.20
N VAL A 930 15.89 -7.03 36.85
CA VAL A 930 15.82 -8.41 36.40
C VAL A 930 14.40 -8.70 35.92
N ALA A 931 14.22 -8.98 34.65
CA ALA A 931 12.96 -9.45 34.09
C ALA A 931 13.02 -10.96 33.93
N MET A 932 12.03 -11.69 34.44
CA MET A 932 11.88 -13.13 34.23
C MET A 932 10.45 -13.47 33.83
N ALA A 933 10.28 -14.47 32.96
CA ALA A 933 8.96 -14.93 32.53
C ALA A 933 8.91 -16.45 32.38
N SER A 934 7.78 -17.04 32.74
CA SER A 934 7.57 -18.48 32.75
C SER A 934 6.93 -19.00 31.46
N TRP A 935 7.50 -20.06 30.91
CA TRP A 935 6.91 -20.97 29.93
C TRP A 935 6.58 -22.34 30.55
N ALA A 936 6.76 -22.48 31.88
CA ALA A 936 6.39 -23.70 32.57
C ALA A 936 4.85 -23.87 32.57
N PRO A 937 4.33 -25.08 32.38
CA PRO A 937 2.89 -25.34 32.34
C PRO A 937 2.20 -25.20 33.70
N ILE A 938 2.99 -25.22 34.78
CA ILE A 938 2.53 -25.05 36.17
C ILE A 938 3.39 -24.03 36.90
N ALA A 939 2.97 -23.60 38.07
CA ALA A 939 3.80 -22.75 38.93
C ALA A 939 5.10 -23.48 39.32
N VAL A 940 6.22 -22.78 39.32
CA VAL A 940 7.55 -23.30 39.62
C VAL A 940 8.27 -22.39 40.62
N ASN A 941 9.10 -22.95 41.47
CA ASN A 941 10.01 -22.18 42.31
C ASN A 941 11.36 -22.06 41.61
N VAL A 942 11.90 -20.84 41.59
CA VAL A 942 13.12 -20.51 40.85
C VAL A 942 14.15 -19.91 41.79
N ARG A 943 15.39 -20.34 41.65
CA ARG A 943 16.57 -19.67 42.26
C ARG A 943 17.35 -18.95 41.20
N LEU A 944 17.83 -17.76 41.52
CA LEU A 944 18.71 -16.98 40.66
C LEU A 944 20.17 -17.30 40.95
N ALA A 945 20.90 -17.76 39.97
CA ALA A 945 22.34 -17.83 39.98
C ALA A 945 22.90 -16.46 39.54
N ILE A 946 23.59 -15.76 40.43
CA ILE A 946 24.03 -14.38 40.22
C ILE A 946 25.57 -14.36 40.26
N ASP A 947 26.17 -13.86 39.17
CA ASP A 947 27.59 -13.53 39.14
C ASP A 947 27.78 -12.10 39.65
N TRP A 948 27.94 -11.98 40.98
CA TRP A 948 28.10 -10.70 41.66
C TRP A 948 29.31 -9.89 41.19
N LYS A 949 30.37 -10.56 40.81
CA LYS A 949 31.58 -9.94 40.26
C LYS A 949 31.29 -9.28 38.90
N ALA A 950 30.60 -9.98 38.01
CA ALA A 950 30.21 -9.43 36.69
C ALA A 950 29.21 -8.28 36.84
N LEU A 951 28.36 -8.34 37.87
CA LEU A 951 27.45 -7.24 38.16
C LEU A 951 28.17 -6.01 38.79
N GLY A 952 29.28 -6.22 39.47
CA GLY A 952 29.99 -5.18 40.20
C GLY A 952 29.28 -4.78 41.50
N ILE A 953 28.52 -5.70 42.10
CA ILE A 953 27.69 -5.53 43.29
C ILE A 953 28.27 -6.37 44.43
N ASP A 954 28.41 -5.76 45.63
CA ASP A 954 28.81 -6.48 46.85
C ASP A 954 27.60 -7.30 47.37
N PRO A 955 27.64 -8.64 47.34
CA PRO A 955 26.54 -9.47 47.81
C PRO A 955 26.17 -9.23 49.30
N ALA A 956 27.14 -8.83 50.13
CA ALA A 956 26.83 -8.53 51.53
C ALA A 956 25.98 -7.27 51.77
N LYS A 957 25.88 -6.41 50.75
CA LYS A 957 25.07 -5.18 50.76
C LYS A 957 23.91 -5.24 49.79
N ALA A 958 23.79 -6.34 49.06
CA ALA A 958 22.78 -6.46 48.05
C ALA A 958 21.38 -6.72 48.61
N THR A 959 20.39 -6.11 47.99
CA THR A 959 18.97 -6.37 48.27
C THR A 959 18.30 -6.83 46.98
N ILE A 960 17.32 -7.76 47.08
CA ILE A 960 16.48 -8.20 45.96
C ILE A 960 15.03 -7.88 46.29
N THR A 961 14.44 -6.96 45.54
CA THR A 961 13.07 -6.50 45.77
C THR A 961 12.22 -6.58 44.52
N ALA A 962 10.95 -6.91 44.65
CA ALA A 962 9.91 -6.73 43.65
C ALA A 962 9.05 -5.53 44.10
N ALA A 963 8.93 -4.52 43.27
CA ALA A 963 7.95 -3.47 43.47
C ALA A 963 6.53 -4.00 43.22
N GLU A 964 5.53 -3.47 43.97
CA GLU A 964 4.15 -3.70 43.57
C GLU A 964 3.88 -3.08 42.22
N ILE A 965 3.35 -3.88 41.28
CA ILE A 965 2.86 -3.42 39.98
C ILE A 965 1.41 -3.85 39.87
N LYS A 966 0.50 -2.86 39.85
CA LYS A 966 -0.94 -3.08 39.83
C LYS A 966 -1.32 -4.05 38.69
N ASN A 967 -2.11 -5.06 39.04
CA ASN A 967 -2.57 -6.14 38.12
C ASN A 967 -1.43 -6.98 37.51
N PHE A 968 -0.20 -6.86 38.01
CA PHE A 968 0.96 -7.50 37.42
C PHE A 968 1.75 -8.33 38.42
N GLN A 969 2.23 -7.75 39.51
CA GLN A 969 2.95 -8.46 40.58
C GLN A 969 2.74 -7.81 41.95
N PRO A 970 2.75 -8.57 43.06
CA PRO A 970 2.77 -8.03 44.42
C PRO A 970 4.16 -7.51 44.77
N ALA A 971 4.24 -6.63 45.77
CA ALA A 971 5.50 -6.28 46.40
C ALA A 971 6.08 -7.49 47.16
N ALA A 972 7.39 -7.71 47.04
CA ALA A 972 8.10 -8.73 47.76
C ALA A 972 9.57 -8.37 47.98
N SER A 973 10.19 -8.99 48.96
CA SER A 973 11.65 -8.92 49.17
C SER A 973 12.17 -10.34 49.33
N TYR A 974 13.33 -10.60 48.77
CA TYR A 974 13.92 -11.94 48.77
C TYR A 974 15.33 -11.87 49.35
N THR A 975 15.73 -12.92 50.06
CA THR A 975 17.13 -13.15 50.40
C THR A 975 17.87 -13.73 49.19
N LEU A 976 19.19 -13.69 49.21
CA LEU A 976 20.02 -14.09 48.05
C LEU A 976 19.83 -15.55 47.61
N ASP A 977 19.52 -16.42 48.56
CA ASP A 977 19.34 -17.87 48.34
C ASP A 977 17.88 -18.30 48.30
N GLN A 978 16.94 -17.34 48.42
CA GLN A 978 15.51 -17.67 48.49
C GLN A 978 14.97 -18.11 47.13
N GLU A 979 14.07 -19.08 47.17
CA GLU A 979 13.27 -19.47 46.00
C GLU A 979 12.15 -18.44 45.75
N ILE A 980 12.00 -18.10 44.50
CA ILE A 980 11.00 -17.15 43.99
C ILE A 980 9.89 -17.96 43.35
N PRO A 981 8.66 -17.92 43.88
CA PRO A 981 7.54 -18.63 43.26
C PRO A 981 7.07 -17.91 42.00
N VAL A 982 7.17 -18.56 40.83
CA VAL A 982 6.78 -18.00 39.53
C VAL A 982 5.55 -18.74 39.00
N PRO A 983 4.38 -18.09 38.93
CA PRO A 983 3.17 -18.70 38.38
C PRO A 983 3.30 -19.05 36.89
N ALA A 984 2.55 -20.05 36.42
CA ALA A 984 2.50 -20.42 35.02
C ALA A 984 2.13 -19.22 34.11
N GLY A 985 2.89 -18.99 33.04
CA GLY A 985 2.65 -17.89 32.09
C GLY A 985 2.89 -16.47 32.63
N LYS A 986 3.35 -16.33 33.89
CA LYS A 986 3.69 -15.06 34.52
C LYS A 986 5.18 -14.95 34.79
N GLY A 987 5.59 -13.94 35.53
CA GLY A 987 6.99 -13.69 35.86
C GLY A 987 7.15 -12.65 36.93
N TYR A 988 8.33 -12.06 37.01
CA TYR A 988 8.65 -10.97 37.92
C TYR A 988 9.59 -9.94 37.31
N MET A 989 9.42 -8.71 37.75
CA MET A 989 10.43 -7.64 37.63
C MET A 989 11.04 -7.43 39.02
N LEU A 990 12.31 -7.77 39.15
CA LEU A 990 13.03 -7.62 40.40
C LEU A 990 14.09 -6.51 40.26
N VAL A 991 14.37 -5.82 41.34
CA VAL A 991 15.51 -4.89 41.40
C VAL A 991 16.53 -5.48 42.37
N ILE A 992 17.73 -5.73 41.86
CA ILE A 992 18.92 -6.03 42.65
C ILE A 992 19.70 -4.72 42.81
N LYS A 993 19.97 -4.30 44.04
CA LYS A 993 20.67 -3.03 44.31
C LYS A 993 21.62 -3.21 45.47
N GLU A 994 22.84 -2.60 45.39
CA GLU A 994 23.75 -2.38 46.50
C GLU A 994 23.28 -1.18 47.33
N ASN A 995 23.07 -1.37 48.62
CA ASN A 995 22.66 -0.30 49.54
C ASN A 995 23.85 0.51 50.09
#